data_38d50a4e82aee998b85b74b8dee28e0f
#
_entry.id   38d50a4e82aee998b85b74b8dee28e0f
#
_cell.length_a   1.000
_cell.length_b   1.000
_cell.length_c   1.000
_cell.angle_alpha   90.00
_cell.angle_beta   90.00
_cell.angle_gamma   90.00
#
_symmetry.space_group_name_H-M   'P 1'
#
loop_
_entity.id
_entity.type
_entity.pdbx_description
1 polymer ?
#
loop_
_entity_poly.entity_id
_entity_poly.type
_entity_poly.pdbx_seq_one_letter_code
_entity_poly.pdbx_strand_id
1 'polypeptide(L)'
;MIDIPLEDVGVSVQELYRPVASMPRLPDIPLQRGDKAWLWWKEQIKRCRNGWWAPDGHYLNGYQYFYLNFMQIPVQDEKTLIAAWNKPWYRDNDETIFGYLWRNTAKVLPNGKAIYAKNHVEAKCRSIGWTQITLLGVAMWTFIFRPDRAIGMGYSDDEVIGIERLWFQESWAKLHPMFRTWKGQLLEPLYNNKDTFTVGYKDKENPKIIKEHNNVQFKIIADKAGVFKGQRLNLIIAIEAGKWKGDSLKNFYNENLDCLEMGVQKWGMFLIGGTSNAIINKSTNYKDIYFGHQAYNATRHFTPKTMVLSGFFSLHTGISDQRGAMKHILVTRKSKEADPQSYQQYLIENPLTDTEAFTPNESFAYDAARINAQIGFLHANGFDKMWRRGRIDYDRDYTNNRKTGKLKFYEDPNGHWLINLEGVPNPRFKNLHIAAVDDTYKGADEMKLRARDSRNCMVIYRQPTSHNIKSDMPVAVFLHQTAEMDDIYEEFLKGLKYYDVMQCLYEYNHDGFVKYLRQAGELRRLYYIDDKPGLSVKGKVKTELTYLGNMFFRDGRFQNITSVDILNALSVWGTKENTDVGSAFHLILYLLDATKDRIVTQKVSGAELANQGVSTSQRVVLGSMPAPVAQAASVRSGSDSLPDGESFGKTGDRGSKRITLGPRDDRGINKKFQTQYA
;
A
#
# COMPACT_ATOMS: atom_id res chain seq x y z
N MET A 1 4.21 -31.06 -1.73
CA MET A 1 4.54 -31.08 -0.30
C MET A 1 3.98 -32.37 0.24
N ILE A 2 4.83 -33.26 0.73
CA ILE A 2 4.39 -34.50 1.34
C ILE A 2 3.93 -34.14 2.74
N ASP A 3 2.63 -34.23 3.00
CA ASP A 3 2.04 -34.11 4.34
C ASP A 3 2.47 -35.33 5.17
N ILE A 4 3.68 -35.32 5.70
CA ILE A 4 4.04 -36.24 6.77
C ILE A 4 3.52 -35.55 8.06
N PRO A 5 2.62 -36.15 8.81
CA PRO A 5 2.21 -35.64 10.10
C PRO A 5 3.46 -35.56 10.98
N LEU A 6 3.89 -34.37 11.34
CA LEU A 6 5.05 -34.10 12.20
C LEU A 6 4.91 -34.75 13.61
N GLU A 7 3.75 -35.24 13.94
CA GLU A 7 3.46 -35.99 15.17
C GLU A 7 4.23 -37.31 15.30
N ASP A 8 4.68 -37.91 14.18
CA ASP A 8 5.39 -39.17 14.20
C ASP A 8 6.92 -39.07 14.38
N VAL A 9 7.49 -37.87 14.39
CA VAL A 9 8.97 -37.72 14.46
C VAL A 9 9.48 -37.57 15.90
N GLY A 10 8.61 -37.42 16.89
CA GLY A 10 8.99 -37.35 18.30
C GLY A 10 9.80 -36.10 18.73
N VAL A 11 10.17 -35.22 17.79
CA VAL A 11 10.92 -34.00 18.05
C VAL A 11 10.07 -32.79 17.66
N SER A 12 9.90 -31.87 18.59
CA SER A 12 9.18 -30.64 18.35
C SER A 12 9.91 -29.78 17.31
N VAL A 13 9.18 -29.15 16.38
CA VAL A 13 9.73 -28.14 15.44
C VAL A 13 10.48 -27.03 16.20
N GLN A 14 10.02 -26.71 17.41
CA GLN A 14 10.69 -25.74 18.29
C GLN A 14 12.09 -26.18 18.70
N GLU A 15 12.32 -27.48 18.88
CA GLU A 15 13.64 -28.03 19.20
C GLU A 15 14.47 -28.20 17.94
N LEU A 16 13.87 -28.66 16.85
CA LEU A 16 14.54 -28.89 15.58
C LEU A 16 15.15 -27.60 15.01
N TYR A 17 14.44 -26.48 15.09
CA TYR A 17 14.88 -25.19 14.55
C TYR A 17 15.69 -24.35 15.54
N ARG A 18 15.86 -24.84 16.75
CA ARG A 18 16.68 -24.23 17.81
C ARG A 18 17.79 -25.14 18.30
N PRO A 19 18.70 -25.59 17.42
CA PRO A 19 19.74 -26.54 17.80
C PRO A 19 20.65 -26.03 18.92
N VAL A 20 20.71 -24.70 19.12
CA VAL A 20 21.51 -24.06 20.18
C VAL A 20 20.85 -24.23 21.56
N ALA A 21 19.54 -24.46 21.64
CA ALA A 21 18.85 -24.61 22.93
C ALA A 21 19.28 -25.84 23.73
N SER A 22 19.69 -26.91 23.04
CA SER A 22 20.16 -28.18 23.64
C SER A 22 21.67 -28.28 23.79
N MET A 23 22.42 -27.22 23.42
CA MET A 23 23.87 -27.25 23.50
C MET A 23 24.38 -27.07 24.95
N PRO A 24 25.44 -27.74 25.33
CA PRO A 24 26.08 -27.53 26.63
C PRO A 24 26.57 -26.07 26.73
N ARG A 25 26.59 -25.56 27.98
CA ARG A 25 27.11 -24.22 28.27
C ARG A 25 28.54 -24.11 27.75
N LEU A 26 28.76 -23.16 26.84
CA LEU A 26 30.09 -22.94 26.30
C LEU A 26 30.89 -22.01 27.23
N PRO A 27 32.22 -22.16 27.27
CA PRO A 27 33.07 -21.28 28.07
C PRO A 27 32.91 -19.83 27.64
N ASP A 28 33.10 -18.93 28.62
CA ASP A 28 33.11 -17.50 28.36
C ASP A 28 34.34 -17.07 27.55
N ILE A 29 34.29 -15.86 27.03
CA ILE A 29 35.42 -15.25 26.31
C ILE A 29 36.58 -14.97 27.30
N PRO A 30 37.85 -15.07 26.84
CA PRO A 30 38.28 -15.23 25.44
C PRO A 30 38.37 -16.69 24.98
N LEU A 31 37.84 -16.96 23.77
CA LEU A 31 38.02 -18.25 23.12
C LEU A 31 39.34 -18.28 22.34
N GLN A 32 40.10 -19.38 22.44
CA GLN A 32 41.27 -19.56 21.64
C GLN A 32 40.91 -20.00 20.21
N ARG A 33 41.63 -19.46 19.24
CA ARG A 33 41.44 -19.82 17.83
C ARG A 33 41.78 -21.30 17.59
N GLY A 34 40.82 -22.05 17.06
CA GLY A 34 40.97 -23.48 16.78
C GLY A 34 40.34 -24.39 17.82
N ASP A 35 39.99 -23.88 19.00
CA ASP A 35 39.24 -24.67 20.01
C ASP A 35 37.88 -25.11 19.50
N LYS A 36 37.35 -26.21 20.05
CA LYS A 36 36.01 -26.70 19.72
C LYS A 36 34.92 -25.63 19.90
N ALA A 37 35.01 -24.86 20.97
CA ALA A 37 34.09 -23.77 21.24
C ALA A 37 34.21 -22.64 20.21
N TRP A 38 35.42 -22.28 19.80
CA TRP A 38 35.65 -21.27 18.78
C TRP A 38 35.13 -21.73 17.40
N LEU A 39 35.37 -23.00 17.01
CA LEU A 39 34.87 -23.59 15.77
C LEU A 39 33.35 -23.62 15.75
N TRP A 40 32.75 -23.97 16.89
CA TRP A 40 31.30 -23.96 17.02
C TRP A 40 30.73 -22.57 16.84
N TRP A 41 31.25 -21.55 17.52
CA TRP A 41 30.81 -20.17 17.36
C TRP A 41 30.99 -19.62 15.95
N LYS A 42 32.12 -19.96 15.32
CA LYS A 42 32.34 -19.59 13.91
C LYS A 42 31.25 -20.14 13.00
N GLU A 43 30.86 -21.38 13.22
CA GLU A 43 29.73 -21.96 12.47
C GLU A 43 28.39 -21.28 12.77
N GLN A 44 28.11 -20.97 14.05
CA GLN A 44 26.88 -20.24 14.41
C GLN A 44 26.83 -18.85 13.74
N ILE A 45 27.92 -18.11 13.77
CA ILE A 45 28.01 -16.80 13.12
C ILE A 45 27.79 -16.94 11.60
N LYS A 46 28.34 -17.98 10.99
CA LYS A 46 28.12 -18.29 9.56
C LYS A 46 26.64 -18.56 9.27
N ARG A 47 25.97 -19.34 10.10
CA ARG A 47 24.53 -19.63 9.98
C ARG A 47 23.68 -18.34 10.15
N CYS A 48 24.01 -17.51 11.11
CA CYS A 48 23.37 -16.20 11.27
C CYS A 48 23.52 -15.30 10.04
N ARG A 49 24.64 -15.39 9.31
CA ARG A 49 24.89 -14.58 8.11
C ARG A 49 24.32 -15.14 6.84
N ASN A 50 24.30 -16.46 6.70
CA ASN A 50 23.99 -17.12 5.43
C ASN A 50 22.69 -17.94 5.47
N GLY A 51 22.12 -18.14 6.66
CA GLY A 51 21.04 -19.10 6.91
C GLY A 51 21.56 -20.51 7.14
N TRP A 52 20.63 -21.43 7.39
CA TRP A 52 20.92 -22.80 7.75
C TRP A 52 19.81 -23.74 7.28
N TRP A 53 20.20 -24.90 6.78
CA TRP A 53 19.30 -25.99 6.46
C TRP A 53 19.09 -26.87 7.69
N ALA A 54 17.88 -26.93 8.20
CA ALA A 54 17.51 -27.79 9.30
C ALA A 54 17.53 -29.29 8.86
N PRO A 55 17.57 -30.23 9.81
CA PRO A 55 17.64 -31.66 9.48
C PRO A 55 16.45 -32.20 8.67
N ASP A 56 15.29 -31.58 8.76
CA ASP A 56 14.10 -31.88 7.96
C ASP A 56 14.14 -31.31 6.53
N GLY A 57 15.24 -30.63 6.15
CA GLY A 57 15.38 -29.99 4.85
C GLY A 57 14.76 -28.60 4.77
N HIS A 58 14.29 -28.02 5.88
CA HIS A 58 13.78 -26.66 5.93
C HIS A 58 14.89 -25.64 6.01
N TYR A 59 14.78 -24.52 5.28
CA TYR A 59 15.79 -23.46 5.25
C TYR A 59 15.39 -22.28 6.13
N LEU A 60 16.09 -22.08 7.23
CA LEU A 60 16.02 -20.89 8.05
C LEU A 60 17.00 -19.84 7.53
N ASN A 61 16.48 -18.69 7.06
CA ASN A 61 17.35 -17.59 6.66
C ASN A 61 18.11 -16.97 7.85
N GLY A 62 19.13 -16.13 7.57
CA GLY A 62 20.02 -15.63 8.62
C GLY A 62 19.32 -14.82 9.70
N TYR A 63 18.29 -14.02 9.36
CA TYR A 63 17.47 -13.30 10.34
C TYR A 63 16.74 -14.25 11.27
N GLN A 64 16.07 -15.24 10.67
CA GLN A 64 15.25 -16.20 11.40
C GLN A 64 16.12 -17.11 12.28
N TYR A 65 17.25 -17.63 11.75
CA TYR A 65 18.17 -18.43 12.53
C TYR A 65 18.71 -17.67 13.74
N PHE A 66 19.15 -16.42 13.56
CA PHE A 66 19.61 -15.56 14.63
C PHE A 66 18.52 -15.30 15.67
N TYR A 67 17.33 -14.91 15.20
CA TYR A 67 16.19 -14.59 16.06
C TYR A 67 15.80 -15.77 16.95
N LEU A 68 15.61 -16.96 16.38
CA LEU A 68 15.17 -18.14 17.12
C LEU A 68 16.23 -18.67 18.12
N ASN A 69 17.50 -18.57 17.79
CA ASN A 69 18.55 -19.24 18.56
C ASN A 69 19.25 -18.33 19.57
N PHE A 70 19.37 -17.03 19.30
CA PHE A 70 20.21 -16.13 20.10
C PHE A 70 19.45 -14.97 20.71
N MET A 71 18.30 -14.58 20.18
CA MET A 71 17.54 -13.48 20.74
C MET A 71 16.75 -13.90 22.00
N GLN A 72 16.59 -12.93 22.87
CA GLN A 72 15.56 -12.95 23.92
C GLN A 72 14.61 -11.79 23.66
N ILE A 73 13.33 -12.07 23.73
CA ILE A 73 12.25 -11.11 23.49
C ILE A 73 11.35 -10.99 24.71
N PRO A 74 10.73 -9.83 24.95
CA PRO A 74 9.72 -9.71 25.99
C PRO A 74 8.47 -10.48 25.51
N VAL A 75 8.03 -11.43 26.32
CA VAL A 75 6.82 -12.22 26.13
C VAL A 75 5.95 -12.02 27.35
N GLN A 76 4.70 -11.63 27.13
CA GLN A 76 3.74 -11.54 28.21
C GLN A 76 3.20 -12.94 28.52
N ASP A 77 3.34 -13.37 29.76
CA ASP A 77 2.72 -14.60 30.24
C ASP A 77 1.20 -14.40 30.32
N GLU A 78 0.44 -15.25 29.65
CA GLU A 78 -1.03 -15.12 29.57
C GLU A 78 -1.73 -15.29 30.93
N LYS A 79 -1.11 -16.02 31.87
CA LYS A 79 -1.69 -16.29 33.20
C LYS A 79 -1.34 -15.23 34.22
N THR A 80 -0.09 -14.79 34.22
CA THR A 80 0.43 -13.85 35.20
C THR A 80 0.39 -12.40 34.74
N LEU A 81 0.22 -12.17 33.44
CA LEU A 81 0.31 -10.86 32.77
C LEU A 81 1.67 -10.16 32.96
N ILE A 82 2.66 -10.87 33.49
CA ILE A 82 4.02 -10.36 33.71
C ILE A 82 4.83 -10.58 32.42
N ALA A 83 5.50 -9.54 31.96
CA ALA A 83 6.43 -9.67 30.85
C ALA A 83 7.72 -10.38 31.32
N ALA A 84 8.02 -11.50 30.71
CA ALA A 84 9.24 -12.24 30.93
C ALA A 84 10.11 -12.24 29.65
N TRP A 85 11.44 -12.31 29.80
CA TRP A 85 12.36 -12.45 28.68
C TRP A 85 12.54 -13.92 28.34
N ASN A 86 12.04 -14.30 27.15
CA ASN A 86 12.10 -15.66 26.66
C ASN A 86 12.68 -15.73 25.24
N LYS A 87 13.15 -16.88 24.83
CA LYS A 87 13.49 -17.12 23.43
C LYS A 87 12.23 -17.10 22.57
N PRO A 88 12.30 -16.51 21.36
CA PRO A 88 11.18 -16.54 20.43
C PRO A 88 10.78 -17.96 20.08
N TRP A 89 9.49 -18.19 19.88
CA TRP A 89 8.97 -19.41 19.31
C TRP A 89 9.02 -19.32 17.79
N TYR A 90 9.25 -20.48 17.13
CA TYR A 90 9.03 -20.54 15.69
C TYR A 90 7.54 -20.41 15.38
N ARG A 91 7.24 -19.59 14.41
CA ARG A 91 5.89 -19.43 13.83
C ARG A 91 6.00 -19.29 12.32
N ASP A 92 5.09 -19.93 11.58
CA ASP A 92 5.00 -19.85 10.11
C ASP A 92 4.80 -18.41 9.59
N ASN A 93 4.07 -17.60 10.34
CA ASN A 93 3.94 -16.16 10.07
C ASN A 93 5.27 -15.43 10.10
N ASP A 94 6.08 -15.64 11.16
CA ASP A 94 7.37 -14.98 11.31
C ASP A 94 8.33 -15.42 10.20
N GLU A 95 8.29 -16.68 9.83
CA GLU A 95 9.05 -17.22 8.70
C GLU A 95 8.73 -16.51 7.41
N THR A 96 7.44 -16.35 7.12
CA THR A 96 6.99 -15.66 5.91
C THR A 96 7.54 -14.24 5.86
N ILE A 97 7.42 -13.48 6.95
CA ILE A 97 7.91 -12.11 7.06
C ILE A 97 9.44 -12.07 6.92
N PHE A 98 10.18 -12.89 7.69
CA PHE A 98 11.64 -12.98 7.58
C PHE A 98 12.09 -13.38 6.18
N GLY A 99 11.32 -14.22 5.48
CA GLY A 99 11.58 -14.61 4.10
C GLY A 99 11.53 -13.43 3.13
N TYR A 100 10.53 -12.55 3.24
CA TYR A 100 10.44 -11.31 2.45
C TYR A 100 11.59 -10.36 2.78
N LEU A 101 11.86 -10.11 4.05
CA LEU A 101 12.90 -9.18 4.49
C LEU A 101 14.30 -9.67 4.09
N TRP A 102 14.56 -10.97 4.18
CA TRP A 102 15.82 -11.57 3.76
C TRP A 102 16.09 -11.45 2.26
N ARG A 103 15.06 -11.64 1.43
CA ARG A 103 15.16 -11.46 -0.02
C ARG A 103 15.47 -10.01 -0.41
N ASN A 104 14.97 -9.06 0.37
CA ASN A 104 15.15 -7.63 0.14
C ASN A 104 16.49 -7.10 0.66
N THR A 105 17.24 -7.87 1.43
CA THR A 105 18.51 -7.45 2.02
C THR A 105 19.63 -7.47 0.97
N ALA A 106 20.42 -6.40 0.90
CA ALA A 106 21.60 -6.37 0.04
C ALA A 106 22.62 -7.44 0.46
N LYS A 107 23.22 -8.11 -0.51
CA LYS A 107 24.24 -9.15 -0.27
C LYS A 107 25.15 -9.31 -1.48
N VAL A 108 26.34 -9.81 -1.24
CA VAL A 108 27.25 -10.25 -2.28
C VAL A 108 27.21 -11.77 -2.33
N LEU A 109 26.87 -12.31 -3.49
CA LEU A 109 26.84 -13.75 -3.71
C LEU A 109 28.25 -14.34 -3.78
N PRO A 110 28.44 -15.66 -3.58
CA PRO A 110 29.76 -16.31 -3.68
C PRO A 110 30.50 -16.08 -5.01
N ASN A 111 29.74 -15.84 -6.09
CA ASN A 111 30.30 -15.51 -7.42
C ASN A 111 30.66 -14.03 -7.58
N GLY A 112 30.63 -13.24 -6.50
CA GLY A 112 30.96 -11.81 -6.50
C GLY A 112 29.84 -10.90 -7.00
N LYS A 113 28.70 -11.43 -7.46
CA LYS A 113 27.56 -10.62 -7.91
C LYS A 113 26.87 -9.96 -6.72
N ALA A 114 26.75 -8.63 -6.76
CA ALA A 114 25.98 -7.87 -5.78
C ALA A 114 24.49 -7.96 -6.06
N ILE A 115 23.71 -8.17 -5.01
CA ILE A 115 22.25 -7.98 -4.99
C ILE A 115 21.99 -6.75 -4.15
N TYR A 116 21.32 -5.76 -4.73
CA TYR A 116 21.01 -4.51 -4.04
C TYR A 116 19.74 -4.63 -3.21
N ALA A 117 19.65 -3.81 -2.16
CA ALA A 117 18.49 -3.81 -1.29
C ALA A 117 17.22 -3.33 -2.00
N LYS A 118 16.08 -3.92 -1.62
CA LYS A 118 14.74 -3.39 -1.91
C LYS A 118 14.07 -2.96 -0.62
N ASN A 119 13.19 -2.00 -0.71
CA ASN A 119 12.34 -1.62 0.43
C ASN A 119 11.27 -2.68 0.68
N HIS A 120 10.62 -2.59 1.82
CA HIS A 120 9.52 -3.47 2.16
C HIS A 120 8.38 -2.70 2.81
N VAL A 121 7.16 -3.00 2.41
CA VAL A 121 5.94 -2.43 3.00
C VAL A 121 5.07 -3.58 3.50
N GLU A 122 4.83 -3.62 4.80
CA GLU A 122 4.05 -4.65 5.49
C GLU A 122 2.72 -4.09 5.97
N ALA A 123 1.60 -4.54 5.43
CA ALA A 123 0.29 -4.31 6.03
C ALA A 123 -0.06 -5.49 6.95
N LYS A 124 -0.37 -5.17 8.19
CA LYS A 124 -0.55 -6.21 9.21
C LYS A 124 -1.85 -6.07 10.00
N CYS A 125 -2.40 -7.19 10.43
CA CYS A 125 -3.36 -7.23 11.53
C CYS A 125 -2.67 -6.98 12.88
N ARG A 126 -3.44 -6.81 13.95
CA ARG A 126 -2.89 -6.67 15.31
C ARG A 126 -2.28 -7.99 15.81
N SER A 127 -1.29 -7.87 16.69
CA SER A 127 -0.68 -8.98 17.46
C SER A 127 0.18 -9.95 16.64
N ILE A 128 0.76 -9.52 15.53
CA ILE A 128 1.66 -10.38 14.73
C ILE A 128 3.11 -10.42 15.26
N GLY A 129 3.48 -9.57 16.22
CA GLY A 129 4.86 -9.46 16.68
C GLY A 129 5.77 -8.65 15.75
N TRP A 130 5.22 -7.79 14.90
CA TRP A 130 5.98 -6.99 13.93
C TRP A 130 7.13 -6.22 14.56
N THR A 131 6.90 -5.54 15.68
CA THR A 131 7.97 -4.83 16.40
C THR A 131 9.08 -5.77 16.84
N GLN A 132 8.75 -6.94 17.36
CA GLN A 132 9.75 -7.93 17.76
C GLN A 132 10.55 -8.44 16.55
N ILE A 133 9.91 -8.74 15.43
CA ILE A 133 10.54 -9.19 14.18
C ILE A 133 11.49 -8.10 13.65
N THR A 134 11.02 -6.87 13.53
CA THR A 134 11.79 -5.78 12.90
C THR A 134 12.86 -5.22 13.83
N LEU A 135 12.53 -4.96 15.09
CA LEU A 135 13.44 -4.39 16.07
C LEU A 135 14.46 -5.41 16.57
N LEU A 136 14.00 -6.57 17.03
CA LEU A 136 14.85 -7.56 17.68
C LEU A 136 15.38 -8.63 16.70
N GLY A 137 14.67 -8.90 15.61
CA GLY A 137 15.15 -9.77 14.55
C GLY A 137 16.04 -9.05 13.56
N VAL A 138 15.52 -8.07 12.83
CA VAL A 138 16.20 -7.44 11.69
C VAL A 138 17.15 -6.32 12.11
N ALA A 139 16.71 -5.38 12.96
CA ALA A 139 17.55 -4.26 13.36
C ALA A 139 18.71 -4.74 14.26
N MET A 140 18.45 -5.63 15.22
CA MET A 140 19.53 -6.20 16.05
C MET A 140 20.52 -7.00 15.22
N TRP A 141 20.06 -7.83 14.28
CA TRP A 141 20.96 -8.54 13.36
C TRP A 141 21.80 -7.55 12.54
N THR A 142 21.19 -6.49 12.01
CA THR A 142 21.88 -5.45 11.25
C THR A 142 22.94 -4.74 12.11
N PHE A 143 22.58 -4.44 13.35
CA PHE A 143 23.45 -3.81 14.33
C PHE A 143 24.71 -4.64 14.64
N ILE A 144 24.58 -5.96 14.67
CA ILE A 144 25.69 -6.89 14.96
C ILE A 144 26.52 -7.19 13.72
N PHE A 145 25.85 -7.51 12.61
CA PHE A 145 26.55 -8.07 11.43
C PHE A 145 26.90 -7.05 10.36
N ARG A 146 26.43 -5.80 10.50
CA ARG A 146 26.74 -4.69 9.59
C ARG A 146 27.26 -3.47 10.36
N PRO A 147 28.48 -3.57 10.92
CA PRO A 147 29.08 -2.48 11.65
C PRO A 147 29.38 -1.28 10.76
N ASP A 148 29.77 -0.17 11.40
CA ASP A 148 30.16 1.11 10.79
C ASP A 148 29.01 1.86 10.07
N ARG A 149 27.76 1.46 10.33
CA ARG A 149 26.59 2.15 9.78
C ARG A 149 25.45 2.18 10.78
N ALA A 150 24.78 3.32 10.79
CA ALA A 150 23.66 3.56 11.68
C ALA A 150 22.36 2.86 11.22
N ILE A 151 21.45 2.70 12.16
CA ILE A 151 20.07 2.30 11.96
C ILE A 151 19.19 3.46 12.38
N GLY A 152 18.24 3.87 11.54
CA GLY A 152 17.25 4.90 11.82
C GLY A 152 15.89 4.29 12.11
N MET A 153 15.25 4.70 13.20
CA MET A 153 13.88 4.31 13.54
C MET A 153 13.01 5.56 13.67
N GLY A 154 11.99 5.66 12.85
CA GLY A 154 11.05 6.77 12.79
C GLY A 154 9.72 6.43 13.45
N TYR A 155 9.18 7.35 14.23
CA TYR A 155 7.94 7.22 15.00
C TYR A 155 7.02 8.41 14.73
N SER A 156 5.71 8.17 14.78
CA SER A 156 4.70 9.24 14.70
C SER A 156 4.59 10.06 15.99
N ASP A 157 4.84 9.41 17.13
CA ASP A 157 4.71 9.97 18.48
C ASP A 157 5.72 9.29 19.43
N ASP A 158 5.77 9.71 20.70
CA ASP A 158 6.72 9.23 21.70
C ASP A 158 6.21 8.09 22.59
N GLU A 159 4.95 7.68 22.45
CA GLU A 159 4.34 6.69 23.34
C GLU A 159 5.11 5.35 23.41
N VAL A 160 5.62 4.89 22.28
CA VAL A 160 6.27 3.57 22.18
C VAL A 160 7.80 3.62 22.15
N ILE A 161 8.39 4.78 21.88
CA ILE A 161 9.85 4.92 21.73
C ILE A 161 10.62 4.42 22.96
N GLY A 162 10.18 4.82 24.15
CA GLY A 162 10.83 4.46 25.40
C GLY A 162 10.87 2.95 25.61
N ILE A 163 9.77 2.27 25.33
CA ILE A 163 9.62 0.82 25.51
C ILE A 163 10.47 0.08 24.48
N GLU A 164 10.39 0.45 23.20
CA GLU A 164 11.12 -0.23 22.12
C GLU A 164 12.63 -0.03 22.23
N ARG A 165 13.07 1.16 22.64
CA ARG A 165 14.47 1.43 22.94
C ARG A 165 14.95 0.54 24.09
N LEU A 166 14.19 0.45 25.18
CA LEU A 166 14.51 -0.42 26.31
C LEU A 166 14.60 -1.89 25.86
N TRP A 167 13.67 -2.36 25.07
CA TRP A 167 13.72 -3.73 24.52
C TRP A 167 14.98 -3.97 23.69
N PHE A 168 15.36 -3.03 22.85
CA PHE A 168 16.59 -3.15 22.06
C PHE A 168 17.83 -3.25 22.94
N GLN A 169 17.96 -2.36 23.93
CA GLN A 169 19.09 -2.31 24.85
C GLN A 169 19.20 -3.56 25.71
N GLU A 170 18.09 -4.00 26.31
CA GLU A 170 18.05 -5.18 27.16
C GLU A 170 18.31 -6.46 26.34
N SER A 171 17.72 -6.58 25.16
CA SER A 171 17.99 -7.70 24.28
C SER A 171 19.47 -7.76 23.88
N TRP A 172 20.07 -6.60 23.56
CA TRP A 172 21.50 -6.54 23.28
C TRP A 172 22.36 -6.94 24.48
N ALA A 173 22.02 -6.47 25.67
CA ALA A 173 22.75 -6.83 26.90
C ALA A 173 22.65 -8.32 27.24
N LYS A 174 21.55 -8.99 26.87
CA LYS A 174 21.33 -10.44 27.06
C LYS A 174 21.99 -11.32 26.01
N LEU A 175 22.48 -10.74 24.90
CA LEU A 175 23.20 -11.51 23.89
C LEU A 175 24.51 -12.07 24.45
N HIS A 176 24.86 -13.25 23.96
CA HIS A 176 26.16 -13.83 24.30
C HIS A 176 27.31 -12.89 23.91
N PRO A 177 28.38 -12.76 24.73
CA PRO A 177 29.50 -11.86 24.47
C PRO A 177 30.13 -12.00 23.06
N MET A 178 30.09 -13.19 22.44
CA MET A 178 30.57 -13.39 21.07
C MET A 178 29.89 -12.48 20.03
N PHE A 179 28.62 -12.12 20.22
CA PHE A 179 27.93 -11.15 19.35
C PHE A 179 28.23 -9.70 19.72
N ARG A 180 28.79 -9.48 20.91
CA ARG A 180 29.15 -8.17 21.45
C ARG A 180 30.65 -7.93 21.44
N THR A 181 31.42 -8.70 20.66
CA THR A 181 32.87 -8.61 20.59
C THR A 181 33.29 -8.18 19.19
N TRP A 182 34.16 -7.18 19.11
CA TRP A 182 34.78 -6.69 17.89
C TRP A 182 36.30 -6.64 18.01
N LYS A 183 36.98 -7.24 17.05
CA LYS A 183 38.48 -7.33 17.08
C LYS A 183 39.03 -7.81 18.42
N GLY A 184 38.36 -8.77 19.05
CA GLY A 184 38.73 -9.34 20.33
C GLY A 184 38.48 -8.44 21.57
N GLN A 185 37.76 -7.36 21.41
CA GLN A 185 37.35 -6.49 22.50
C GLN A 185 35.84 -6.51 22.66
N LEU A 186 35.36 -6.54 23.92
CA LEU A 186 33.92 -6.43 24.21
C LEU A 186 33.45 -5.02 23.88
N LEU A 187 32.36 -4.93 23.14
CA LEU A 187 31.69 -3.67 22.86
C LEU A 187 30.92 -3.21 24.09
N GLU A 188 31.06 -1.95 24.44
CA GLU A 188 30.39 -1.31 25.57
C GLU A 188 29.44 -0.23 25.07
N PRO A 189 28.31 0.03 25.75
CA PRO A 189 27.48 1.18 25.48
C PRO A 189 28.26 2.47 25.72
N LEU A 190 28.41 3.31 24.68
CA LEU A 190 29.05 4.61 24.76
C LEU A 190 28.03 5.71 25.06
N TYR A 191 26.92 5.68 24.34
CA TYR A 191 25.83 6.60 24.48
C TYR A 191 24.53 5.83 24.64
N ASN A 192 23.81 6.14 25.70
CA ASN A 192 22.51 5.58 26.01
C ASN A 192 21.60 6.71 26.48
N ASN A 193 21.18 7.55 25.55
CA ASN A 193 20.30 8.66 25.81
C ASN A 193 18.88 8.40 25.21
N LYS A 194 18.00 9.37 25.36
CA LYS A 194 16.60 9.30 24.87
C LYS A 194 16.49 8.88 23.39
N ASP A 195 17.43 9.32 22.57
CA ASP A 195 17.30 9.26 21.10
C ASP A 195 18.28 8.30 20.44
N THR A 196 19.29 7.81 21.15
CA THR A 196 20.38 7.06 20.53
C THR A 196 20.96 6.00 21.48
N PHE A 197 21.18 4.83 20.94
CA PHE A 197 21.98 3.78 21.58
C PHE A 197 23.20 3.47 20.70
N THR A 198 24.41 3.76 21.20
CA THR A 198 25.67 3.59 20.51
C THR A 198 26.58 2.66 21.30
N VAL A 199 27.21 1.73 20.62
CA VAL A 199 28.23 0.85 21.19
C VAL A 199 29.59 1.11 20.55
N GLY A 200 30.66 0.83 21.30
CA GLY A 200 32.01 1.02 20.81
C GLY A 200 33.05 0.30 21.66
N TYR A 201 34.30 0.55 21.35
CA TYR A 201 35.46 -0.07 22.02
C TYR A 201 36.57 0.92 22.19
N LYS A 202 37.43 0.67 23.19
CA LYS A 202 38.64 1.44 23.42
C LYS A 202 39.73 1.04 22.40
N ASP A 203 40.43 2.01 21.85
CA ASP A 203 41.57 1.73 20.97
C ASP A 203 42.68 0.98 21.75
N LYS A 204 43.26 -0.05 21.10
CA LYS A 204 44.30 -0.88 21.78
C LYS A 204 45.61 -0.12 21.97
N GLU A 205 45.96 0.75 21.04
CA GLU A 205 47.20 1.52 21.06
C GLU A 205 47.08 2.76 21.95
N ASN A 206 45.88 3.34 22.00
CA ASN A 206 45.57 4.48 22.86
C ASN A 206 44.20 4.31 23.55
N PRO A 207 44.14 3.73 24.76
CA PRO A 207 42.92 3.48 25.49
C PRO A 207 42.08 4.73 25.83
N LYS A 208 42.61 5.94 25.64
CA LYS A 208 41.91 7.20 25.76
C LYS A 208 41.02 7.49 24.54
N ILE A 209 41.30 6.85 23.40
CA ILE A 209 40.49 6.96 22.19
C ILE A 209 39.40 5.91 22.23
N ILE A 210 38.17 6.37 22.19
CA ILE A 210 36.98 5.52 22.08
C ILE A 210 36.54 5.55 20.63
N LYS A 211 36.41 4.36 20.02
CA LYS A 211 35.92 4.17 18.65
C LYS A 211 34.49 3.69 18.67
N GLU A 212 33.62 4.41 18.02
CA GLU A 212 32.25 3.95 17.77
C GLU A 212 32.24 2.76 16.82
N HIS A 213 31.38 1.79 17.08
CA HIS A 213 31.22 0.61 16.24
C HIS A 213 29.90 0.67 15.46
N ASN A 214 28.77 0.88 16.13
CA ASN A 214 27.49 1.03 15.49
C ASN A 214 26.52 1.77 16.41
N ASN A 215 25.46 2.34 15.81
CA ASN A 215 24.42 3.02 16.55
C ASN A 215 23.02 2.74 15.98
N VAL A 216 22.02 2.87 16.83
CA VAL A 216 20.61 2.96 16.45
C VAL A 216 20.02 4.25 17.00
N GLN A 217 19.29 4.97 16.15
CA GLN A 217 18.65 6.24 16.49
C GLN A 217 17.14 6.08 16.47
N PHE A 218 16.50 6.57 17.53
CA PHE A 218 15.05 6.56 17.72
C PHE A 218 14.57 8.00 17.61
N LYS A 219 13.81 8.34 16.57
CA LYS A 219 13.42 9.71 16.28
C LYS A 219 11.92 9.87 16.05
N ILE A 220 11.35 10.91 16.67
CA ILE A 220 9.99 11.37 16.37
C ILE A 220 10.03 12.21 15.10
N ILE A 221 9.12 11.97 14.17
CA ILE A 221 9.12 12.57 12.83
C ILE A 221 8.06 13.67 12.68
N ALA A 222 7.47 14.14 13.78
CA ALA A 222 6.31 15.03 13.75
C ALA A 222 6.50 16.25 12.83
N ASP A 223 7.68 16.93 12.90
CA ASP A 223 7.91 18.18 12.17
C ASP A 223 9.19 18.19 11.31
N LYS A 224 9.95 17.12 11.31
CA LYS A 224 11.25 17.03 10.60
C LYS A 224 11.38 15.70 9.86
N ALA A 225 10.87 15.68 8.64
CA ALA A 225 10.92 14.46 7.81
C ALA A 225 12.38 13.97 7.57
N GLY A 226 13.31 14.89 7.32
CA GLY A 226 14.71 14.59 6.97
C GLY A 226 15.65 14.38 8.16
N VAL A 227 15.21 13.74 9.24
CA VAL A 227 16.00 13.59 10.49
C VAL A 227 17.30 12.78 10.33
N PHE A 228 17.43 11.99 9.28
CA PHE A 228 18.62 11.18 8.99
C PHE A 228 19.44 11.73 7.82
N LYS A 229 19.08 12.86 7.23
CA LYS A 229 19.83 13.47 6.12
C LYS A 229 21.31 13.60 6.43
N GLY A 230 22.15 13.26 5.44
CA GLY A 230 23.60 13.31 5.55
C GLY A 230 24.25 12.10 6.24
N GLN A 231 23.46 11.18 6.77
CA GLN A 231 23.97 9.94 7.36
C GLN A 231 24.03 8.81 6.32
N ARG A 232 24.78 7.76 6.62
CA ARG A 232 24.79 6.51 5.86
C ARG A 232 24.21 5.41 6.74
N LEU A 233 23.06 4.86 6.32
CA LEU A 233 22.29 3.91 7.09
C LEU A 233 22.21 2.56 6.38
N ASN A 234 22.23 1.48 7.15
CA ASN A 234 21.95 0.13 6.64
C ASN A 234 20.44 -0.15 6.62
N LEU A 235 19.68 0.50 7.50
CA LEU A 235 18.28 0.21 7.73
C LEU A 235 17.57 1.46 8.24
N ILE A 236 16.41 1.73 7.67
CA ILE A 236 15.44 2.69 8.21
C ILE A 236 14.14 1.95 8.43
N ILE A 237 13.51 2.14 9.59
CA ILE A 237 12.23 1.53 9.92
C ILE A 237 11.23 2.64 10.27
N ALA A 238 10.11 2.68 9.56
CA ALA A 238 8.94 3.48 9.95
C ALA A 238 8.00 2.60 10.77
N ILE A 239 7.94 2.87 12.07
CA ILE A 239 7.14 2.11 13.03
C ILE A 239 5.70 2.62 13.00
N GLU A 240 4.74 1.67 13.09
CA GLU A 240 3.29 1.91 13.11
C GLU A 240 2.83 2.90 12.04
N ALA A 241 3.18 2.58 10.77
CA ALA A 241 2.94 3.42 9.61
C ALA A 241 1.47 3.91 9.48
N GLY A 242 0.52 3.15 9.95
CA GLY A 242 -0.90 3.54 9.98
C GLY A 242 -1.25 4.68 10.97
N LYS A 243 -0.35 5.04 11.88
CA LYS A 243 -0.56 6.16 12.83
C LYS A 243 0.00 7.50 12.31
N TRP A 244 0.76 7.49 11.22
CA TRP A 244 1.40 8.69 10.68
C TRP A 244 0.37 9.61 10.02
N LYS A 245 0.45 10.91 10.30
CA LYS A 245 -0.57 11.90 9.89
C LYS A 245 -0.19 12.60 8.59
N GLY A 246 -1.18 12.85 7.75
CA GLY A 246 -1.01 13.59 6.49
C GLY A 246 0.10 13.01 5.61
N ASP A 247 0.96 13.86 5.06
CA ASP A 247 2.07 13.49 4.18
C ASP A 247 3.36 13.09 4.92
N SER A 248 3.34 12.98 6.25
CA SER A 248 4.55 12.78 7.04
C SER A 248 5.31 11.50 6.69
N LEU A 249 4.62 10.40 6.42
CA LEU A 249 5.26 9.12 6.04
C LEU A 249 5.94 9.22 4.66
N LYS A 250 5.27 9.80 3.69
CA LYS A 250 5.81 9.99 2.34
C LYS A 250 7.00 10.95 2.33
N ASN A 251 6.89 12.04 3.09
CA ASN A 251 7.98 12.99 3.24
C ASN A 251 9.17 12.35 3.96
N PHE A 252 8.93 11.58 5.02
CA PHE A 252 9.99 10.84 5.71
C PHE A 252 10.71 9.85 4.78
N TYR A 253 9.94 9.11 3.98
CA TYR A 253 10.51 8.20 2.99
C TYR A 253 11.40 8.96 1.99
N ASN A 254 10.83 9.98 1.33
CA ASN A 254 11.53 10.70 0.25
C ASN A 254 12.78 11.42 0.76
N GLU A 255 12.73 12.03 1.94
CA GLU A 255 13.83 12.83 2.46
C GLU A 255 14.99 12.00 3.03
N ASN A 256 14.78 10.71 3.33
CA ASN A 256 15.84 9.87 3.88
C ASN A 256 16.28 8.73 2.95
N LEU A 257 15.76 8.67 1.73
CA LEU A 257 16.10 7.58 0.79
C LEU A 257 17.59 7.55 0.45
N ASP A 258 18.20 8.70 0.21
CA ASP A 258 19.63 8.84 -0.11
C ASP A 258 20.55 8.33 1.01
N CYS A 259 20.05 8.26 2.25
CA CYS A 259 20.82 7.71 3.37
C CYS A 259 21.11 6.21 3.20
N LEU A 260 20.31 5.51 2.41
CA LEU A 260 20.42 4.07 2.15
C LEU A 260 21.26 3.73 0.92
N GLU A 261 21.79 4.74 0.24
CA GLU A 261 22.52 4.59 -1.02
C GLU A 261 24.02 4.91 -0.88
N MET A 262 24.83 4.24 -1.69
CA MET A 262 26.24 4.52 -1.89
C MET A 262 26.49 4.77 -3.38
N GLY A 263 26.59 6.04 -3.75
CA GLY A 263 26.55 6.43 -5.16
C GLY A 263 25.17 6.07 -5.73
N VAL A 264 25.13 5.34 -6.84
CA VAL A 264 23.89 4.87 -7.49
C VAL A 264 23.42 3.52 -6.96
N GLN A 265 24.05 2.97 -5.94
CA GLN A 265 23.79 1.62 -5.46
C GLN A 265 23.08 1.65 -4.11
N LYS A 266 21.94 0.97 -4.02
CA LYS A 266 21.15 0.87 -2.80
C LYS A 266 21.60 -0.30 -1.94
N TRP A 267 22.22 -0.01 -0.79
CA TRP A 267 22.70 -1.00 0.17
C TRP A 267 21.84 -1.12 1.42
N GLY A 268 21.20 -0.05 1.81
CA GLY A 268 20.29 -0.04 2.94
C GLY A 268 18.84 -0.34 2.54
N MET A 269 18.04 -0.80 3.49
CA MET A 269 16.63 -1.15 3.31
C MET A 269 15.74 -0.18 4.09
N PHE A 270 14.64 0.25 3.47
CA PHE A 270 13.57 0.97 4.15
C PHE A 270 12.44 0.00 4.45
N LEU A 271 12.08 -0.14 5.73
CA LEU A 271 10.95 -0.94 6.20
C LEU A 271 9.82 -0.02 6.62
N ILE A 272 8.66 -0.22 6.05
CA ILE A 272 7.43 0.49 6.41
C ILE A 272 6.44 -0.58 6.87
N GLY A 273 5.93 -0.45 8.09
CA GLY A 273 4.97 -1.43 8.56
C GLY A 273 4.12 -0.91 9.72
N GLY A 274 2.92 -1.42 9.78
CA GLY A 274 1.98 -1.03 10.83
C GLY A 274 0.62 -1.66 10.63
N THR A 275 -0.22 -1.50 11.64
CA THR A 275 -1.64 -1.78 11.52
C THR A 275 -2.25 -0.75 10.59
N SER A 276 -3.07 -1.20 9.67
CA SER A 276 -3.69 -0.34 8.66
C SER A 276 -4.84 0.55 9.17
N ASN A 277 -4.92 0.78 10.49
CA ASN A 277 -5.83 1.77 11.12
C ASN A 277 -5.69 3.19 10.53
N ALA A 278 -5.06 3.26 9.40
CA ALA A 278 -4.65 4.42 8.64
C ALA A 278 -5.75 5.47 8.43
N ILE A 279 -7.00 5.04 8.38
CA ILE A 279 -8.09 5.96 8.01
C ILE A 279 -8.68 6.68 9.20
N ILE A 280 -8.63 6.09 10.39
CA ILE A 280 -8.99 6.81 11.62
C ILE A 280 -8.07 8.03 11.81
N ASN A 281 -6.81 7.94 11.37
CA ASN A 281 -5.80 8.98 11.53
C ASN A 281 -5.52 9.81 10.26
N LYS A 282 -6.34 9.69 9.20
CA LYS A 282 -6.14 10.38 7.91
C LYS A 282 -4.81 10.08 7.22
N SER A 283 -4.24 8.90 7.42
CA SER A 283 -3.00 8.48 6.78
C SER A 283 -3.29 7.78 5.44
N THR A 284 -3.65 8.55 4.43
CA THR A 284 -3.79 8.03 3.05
C THR A 284 -2.47 7.52 2.49
N ASN A 285 -1.35 8.15 2.88
CA ASN A 285 -0.02 7.84 2.37
C ASN A 285 0.44 6.40 2.61
N TYR A 286 0.06 5.77 3.72
CA TYR A 286 0.43 4.38 3.96
C TYR A 286 -0.28 3.44 2.96
N LYS A 287 -1.56 3.68 2.69
CA LYS A 287 -2.33 2.97 1.67
C LYS A 287 -1.70 3.16 0.28
N ASP A 288 -1.38 4.41 -0.08
CA ASP A 288 -0.78 4.75 -1.37
C ASP A 288 0.57 4.09 -1.56
N ILE A 289 1.44 4.12 -0.54
CA ILE A 289 2.75 3.46 -0.57
C ILE A 289 2.57 1.93 -0.69
N TYR A 290 1.62 1.34 0.03
CA TYR A 290 1.38 -0.09 0.02
C TYR A 290 0.91 -0.58 -1.36
N PHE A 291 -0.13 0.04 -1.93
CA PHE A 291 -0.65 -0.35 -3.24
C PHE A 291 0.24 0.11 -4.39
N GLY A 292 0.89 1.26 -4.26
CA GLY A 292 1.87 1.80 -5.21
C GLY A 292 3.32 1.36 -4.98
N HIS A 293 3.56 0.28 -4.23
CA HIS A 293 4.87 -0.17 -3.75
C HIS A 293 5.99 -0.21 -4.81
N GLN A 294 5.66 -0.46 -6.07
CA GLN A 294 6.64 -0.49 -7.16
C GLN A 294 7.31 0.87 -7.38
N ALA A 295 6.54 1.97 -7.28
CA ALA A 295 7.07 3.34 -7.38
C ALA A 295 8.05 3.67 -6.24
N TYR A 296 7.97 2.95 -5.13
CA TYR A 296 8.83 3.09 -3.96
C TYR A 296 9.98 2.05 -3.92
N ASN A 297 10.22 1.35 -5.04
CA ASN A 297 11.19 0.24 -5.10
C ASN A 297 11.02 -0.73 -3.91
N ALA A 298 9.78 -1.08 -3.60
CA ALA A 298 9.43 -1.90 -2.45
C ALA A 298 8.75 -3.21 -2.88
N THR A 299 8.91 -4.24 -2.05
CA THR A 299 8.02 -5.39 -2.03
C THR A 299 6.92 -5.13 -1.03
N ARG A 300 5.72 -5.61 -1.29
CA ARG A 300 4.63 -5.56 -0.32
C ARG A 300 4.27 -6.95 0.18
N HIS A 301 3.86 -7.00 1.43
CA HIS A 301 3.29 -8.20 2.02
C HIS A 301 2.13 -7.83 2.94
N PHE A 302 1.15 -8.73 3.05
CA PHE A 302 0.02 -8.61 3.95
C PHE A 302 -0.04 -9.83 4.86
N THR A 303 -0.13 -9.59 6.16
CA THR A 303 -0.32 -10.65 7.15
C THR A 303 -1.79 -10.70 7.60
N PRO A 304 -2.58 -11.70 7.14
CA PRO A 304 -3.97 -11.85 7.53
C PRO A 304 -4.11 -12.32 8.99
N LYS A 305 -5.25 -12.01 9.62
CA LYS A 305 -5.53 -12.44 11.00
C LYS A 305 -5.56 -13.96 11.17
N THR A 306 -5.84 -14.71 10.13
CA THR A 306 -5.87 -16.18 10.17
C THR A 306 -4.53 -16.82 10.54
N MET A 307 -3.41 -16.15 10.27
CA MET A 307 -2.08 -16.65 10.60
C MET A 307 -1.68 -16.43 12.08
N VAL A 308 -2.40 -15.57 12.79
CA VAL A 308 -1.98 -15.13 14.14
C VAL A 308 -3.12 -15.10 15.16
N LEU A 309 -4.25 -15.72 14.85
CA LEU A 309 -5.40 -15.76 15.75
C LEU A 309 -5.08 -16.68 16.92
N SER A 310 -5.17 -16.15 18.14
CA SER A 310 -4.97 -16.93 19.36
C SER A 310 -5.94 -18.12 19.41
N GLY A 311 -5.45 -19.29 19.85
CA GLY A 311 -6.21 -20.54 19.87
C GLY A 311 -6.23 -21.31 18.55
N PHE A 312 -5.70 -20.72 17.46
CA PHE A 312 -5.59 -21.37 16.14
C PHE A 312 -4.12 -21.48 15.69
N PHE A 313 -3.26 -21.74 16.62
CA PHE A 313 -1.83 -21.85 16.41
C PHE A 313 -1.27 -22.97 17.28
N SER A 314 -0.56 -23.90 16.67
CA SER A 314 0.06 -25.01 17.39
C SER A 314 1.36 -24.55 18.04
N LEU A 315 1.42 -24.59 19.35
CA LEU A 315 2.65 -24.31 20.12
C LEU A 315 3.75 -25.34 19.83
N HIS A 316 3.38 -26.55 19.43
CA HIS A 316 4.33 -27.63 19.16
C HIS A 316 4.98 -27.46 17.78
N THR A 317 4.20 -27.23 16.74
CA THR A 317 4.69 -27.13 15.37
C THR A 317 4.97 -25.71 14.91
N GLY A 318 4.44 -24.70 15.60
CA GLY A 318 4.53 -23.32 15.16
C GLY A 318 3.68 -22.99 13.92
N ILE A 319 2.79 -23.88 13.53
CA ILE A 319 1.94 -23.73 12.33
C ILE A 319 0.57 -23.22 12.72
N SER A 320 0.04 -22.28 11.95
CA SER A 320 -1.30 -21.72 12.13
C SER A 320 -2.37 -22.59 11.46
N ASP A 321 -3.47 -22.89 12.18
CA ASP A 321 -4.70 -23.43 11.60
C ASP A 321 -5.50 -22.30 10.94
N GLN A 322 -5.08 -21.92 9.74
CA GLN A 322 -5.72 -20.84 8.99
C GLN A 322 -7.18 -21.14 8.63
N ARG A 323 -7.54 -22.41 8.44
CA ARG A 323 -8.92 -22.82 8.11
C ARG A 323 -9.85 -22.67 9.31
N GLY A 324 -9.42 -23.15 10.47
CA GLY A 324 -10.17 -22.99 11.73
C GLY A 324 -10.30 -21.51 12.10
N ALA A 325 -9.21 -20.75 12.01
CA ALA A 325 -9.20 -19.31 12.25
C ALA A 325 -10.15 -18.57 11.29
N MET A 326 -10.13 -18.88 10.01
CA MET A 326 -11.05 -18.30 9.00
C MET A 326 -12.51 -18.56 9.38
N LYS A 327 -12.84 -19.82 9.68
CA LYS A 327 -14.21 -20.19 10.10
C LYS A 327 -14.65 -19.41 11.34
N HIS A 328 -13.78 -19.30 12.34
CA HIS A 328 -14.07 -18.55 13.56
C HIS A 328 -14.31 -17.07 13.26
N ILE A 329 -13.44 -16.44 12.47
CA ILE A 329 -13.58 -15.02 12.09
C ILE A 329 -14.91 -14.78 11.37
N LEU A 330 -15.29 -15.65 10.40
CA LEU A 330 -16.54 -15.49 9.64
C LEU A 330 -17.78 -15.67 10.54
N VAL A 331 -17.77 -16.63 11.47
CA VAL A 331 -18.85 -16.80 12.46
C VAL A 331 -18.97 -15.56 13.35
N THR A 332 -17.85 -15.02 13.83
CA THR A 332 -17.83 -13.81 14.67
C THR A 332 -18.31 -12.60 13.89
N ARG A 333 -17.93 -12.45 12.61
CA ARG A 333 -18.44 -11.39 11.73
C ARG A 333 -19.95 -11.44 11.64
N LYS A 334 -20.50 -12.63 11.36
CA LYS A 334 -21.94 -12.82 11.26
C LYS A 334 -22.69 -12.43 12.53
N SER A 335 -22.14 -12.73 13.71
CA SER A 335 -22.76 -12.33 14.98
C SER A 335 -22.75 -10.81 15.22
N LYS A 336 -21.91 -10.05 14.50
CA LYS A 336 -21.79 -8.60 14.61
C LYS A 336 -22.53 -7.82 13.52
N GLU A 337 -23.10 -8.48 12.52
CA GLU A 337 -23.83 -7.84 11.41
C GLU A 337 -24.99 -6.94 11.86
N ALA A 338 -25.59 -7.23 13.01
CA ALA A 338 -26.67 -6.43 13.57
C ALA A 338 -26.19 -5.05 14.08
N ASP A 339 -24.91 -4.88 14.37
CA ASP A 339 -24.28 -3.62 14.78
C ASP A 339 -23.20 -3.22 13.74
N PRO A 340 -23.52 -2.33 12.78
CA PRO A 340 -22.61 -1.93 11.73
C PRO A 340 -21.27 -1.39 12.23
N GLN A 341 -21.25 -0.66 13.35
CA GLN A 341 -20.04 -0.09 13.91
C GLN A 341 -19.13 -1.19 14.48
N SER A 342 -19.70 -2.11 15.27
CA SER A 342 -18.96 -3.25 15.81
C SER A 342 -18.47 -4.19 14.71
N TYR A 343 -19.24 -4.38 13.65
CA TYR A 343 -18.86 -5.16 12.48
C TYR A 343 -17.65 -4.56 11.76
N GLN A 344 -17.70 -3.27 11.45
CA GLN A 344 -16.61 -2.56 10.77
C GLN A 344 -15.33 -2.54 11.62
N GLN A 345 -15.46 -2.26 12.91
CA GLN A 345 -14.31 -2.32 13.83
C GLN A 345 -13.67 -3.71 13.82
N TYR A 346 -14.48 -4.77 13.84
CA TYR A 346 -13.98 -6.14 13.80
C TYR A 346 -13.28 -6.49 12.49
N LEU A 347 -13.80 -6.01 11.34
CA LEU A 347 -13.16 -6.18 10.02
C LEU A 347 -11.74 -5.61 10.01
N ILE A 348 -11.58 -4.40 10.51
CA ILE A 348 -10.29 -3.68 10.54
C ILE A 348 -9.29 -4.37 11.47
N GLU A 349 -9.75 -4.85 12.61
CA GLU A 349 -8.88 -5.52 13.59
C GLU A 349 -8.53 -6.95 13.18
N ASN A 350 -9.40 -7.61 12.42
CA ASN A 350 -9.26 -8.99 11.98
C ASN A 350 -9.41 -9.13 10.46
N PRO A 351 -8.59 -8.41 9.68
CA PRO A 351 -8.69 -8.43 8.22
C PRO A 351 -8.26 -9.79 7.66
N LEU A 352 -8.98 -10.26 6.65
CA LEU A 352 -8.67 -11.46 5.89
C LEU A 352 -7.91 -11.14 4.60
N THR A 353 -8.04 -9.90 4.12
CA THR A 353 -7.36 -9.40 2.92
C THR A 353 -6.71 -8.04 3.19
N ASP A 354 -5.75 -7.67 2.36
CA ASP A 354 -5.15 -6.35 2.40
C ASP A 354 -6.17 -5.24 2.12
N THR A 355 -7.14 -5.50 1.26
CA THR A 355 -8.24 -4.58 0.97
C THR A 355 -9.07 -4.30 2.23
N GLU A 356 -9.45 -5.34 2.97
CA GLU A 356 -10.17 -5.17 4.26
C GLU A 356 -9.32 -4.41 5.28
N ALA A 357 -8.02 -4.69 5.32
CA ALA A 357 -7.10 -4.01 6.22
C ALA A 357 -7.07 -2.49 6.02
N PHE A 358 -7.22 -2.02 4.79
CA PHE A 358 -7.26 -0.60 4.44
C PHE A 358 -8.68 -0.05 4.27
N THR A 359 -9.69 -0.77 4.72
CA THR A 359 -11.08 -0.28 4.72
C THR A 359 -11.26 0.74 5.86
N PRO A 360 -11.82 1.91 5.61
CA PRO A 360 -12.04 2.92 6.64
C PRO A 360 -13.09 2.50 7.69
N ASN A 361 -12.96 3.03 8.91
CA ASN A 361 -13.84 2.71 10.06
C ASN A 361 -15.11 3.59 10.16
N GLU A 362 -15.44 4.32 9.10
CA GLU A 362 -16.65 5.13 9.07
C GLU A 362 -17.75 4.42 8.27
N SER A 363 -19.01 4.69 8.58
CA SER A 363 -20.14 4.13 7.84
C SER A 363 -20.14 4.68 6.42
N PHE A 364 -19.58 3.90 5.49
CA PHE A 364 -19.59 4.28 4.08
C PHE A 364 -20.95 4.08 3.48
N ALA A 365 -21.28 4.99 2.61
CA ALA A 365 -22.48 4.83 1.80
C ALA A 365 -22.36 3.69 0.79
N TYR A 366 -21.11 3.31 0.42
CA TYR A 366 -20.83 2.33 -0.64
C TYR A 366 -19.85 1.25 -0.21
N ASP A 367 -19.87 0.11 -0.90
CA ASP A 367 -18.96 -1.01 -0.69
C ASP A 367 -17.52 -0.64 -1.11
N ALA A 368 -16.72 -0.26 -0.12
CA ALA A 368 -15.32 0.13 -0.32
C ALA A 368 -14.46 -1.01 -0.90
N ALA A 369 -14.79 -2.28 -0.63
CA ALA A 369 -14.07 -3.40 -1.20
C ALA A 369 -14.26 -3.48 -2.72
N ARG A 370 -15.48 -3.27 -3.21
CA ARG A 370 -15.78 -3.21 -4.65
C ARG A 370 -15.10 -2.02 -5.32
N ILE A 371 -15.09 -0.86 -4.67
CA ILE A 371 -14.39 0.33 -5.19
C ILE A 371 -12.89 0.08 -5.30
N ASN A 372 -12.26 -0.46 -4.26
CA ASN A 372 -10.84 -0.76 -4.26
C ASN A 372 -10.46 -1.85 -5.29
N ALA A 373 -11.33 -2.84 -5.50
CA ALA A 373 -11.16 -3.84 -6.55
C ALA A 373 -11.18 -3.18 -7.95
N GLN A 374 -12.08 -2.23 -8.18
CA GLN A 374 -12.13 -1.45 -9.42
C GLN A 374 -10.86 -0.61 -9.62
N ILE A 375 -10.39 0.09 -8.58
CA ILE A 375 -9.12 0.85 -8.65
C ILE A 375 -7.94 -0.09 -9.00
N GLY A 376 -7.86 -1.24 -8.34
CA GLY A 376 -6.84 -2.26 -8.65
C GLY A 376 -6.90 -2.75 -10.09
N PHE A 377 -8.12 -2.97 -10.61
CA PHE A 377 -8.34 -3.34 -12.01
C PHE A 377 -7.88 -2.25 -12.98
N LEU A 378 -8.17 -0.97 -12.71
CA LEU A 378 -7.76 0.15 -13.55
C LEU A 378 -6.23 0.25 -13.63
N HIS A 379 -5.54 0.15 -12.49
CA HIS A 379 -4.07 0.17 -12.46
C HIS A 379 -3.45 -1.03 -13.18
N ALA A 380 -3.98 -2.23 -12.97
CA ALA A 380 -3.47 -3.44 -13.59
C ALA A 380 -3.58 -3.43 -15.13
N ASN A 381 -4.61 -2.76 -15.67
CA ASN A 381 -4.88 -2.69 -17.11
C ASN A 381 -4.45 -1.35 -17.73
N GLY A 382 -3.90 -0.43 -16.96
CA GLY A 382 -3.42 0.87 -17.44
C GLY A 382 -4.51 1.85 -17.85
N PHE A 383 -5.77 1.63 -17.45
CA PHE A 383 -6.88 2.55 -17.74
C PHE A 383 -6.75 3.90 -17.01
N ASP A 384 -6.07 3.93 -15.87
CA ASP A 384 -5.70 5.14 -15.14
C ASP A 384 -4.82 6.07 -16.01
N LYS A 385 -3.99 5.51 -16.89
CA LYS A 385 -3.10 6.24 -17.80
C LYS A 385 -3.84 6.93 -18.96
N MET A 386 -5.13 6.65 -19.12
CA MET A 386 -5.97 7.33 -20.13
C MET A 386 -6.40 8.73 -19.65
N TRP A 387 -6.24 9.03 -18.38
CA TRP A 387 -6.53 10.33 -17.81
C TRP A 387 -5.30 11.23 -17.88
N ARG A 388 -5.47 12.39 -18.54
CA ARG A 388 -4.42 13.38 -18.73
C ARG A 388 -4.75 14.65 -17.96
N ARG A 389 -3.74 15.16 -17.29
CA ARG A 389 -3.82 16.44 -16.61
C ARG A 389 -3.50 17.55 -17.61
N GLY A 390 -4.26 18.66 -17.53
CA GLY A 390 -4.04 19.78 -18.44
C GLY A 390 -4.98 20.96 -18.20
N ARG A 391 -5.10 21.79 -19.22
CA ARG A 391 -5.97 22.96 -19.25
C ARG A 391 -6.80 22.98 -20.54
N ILE A 392 -8.02 23.49 -20.43
CA ILE A 392 -8.86 23.81 -21.58
C ILE A 392 -8.68 25.30 -21.87
N ASP A 393 -8.19 25.63 -23.06
CA ASP A 393 -8.00 27.03 -23.46
C ASP A 393 -8.38 27.26 -24.92
N TYR A 394 -8.55 28.52 -25.28
CA TYR A 394 -8.84 28.90 -26.64
C TYR A 394 -7.64 28.65 -27.54
N ASP A 395 -7.91 27.96 -28.66
CA ASP A 395 -6.93 27.79 -29.72
C ASP A 395 -6.52 29.15 -30.31
N ARG A 396 -5.26 29.28 -30.64
CA ARG A 396 -4.70 30.52 -31.17
C ARG A 396 -4.31 30.31 -32.62
N ASP A 397 -4.60 31.33 -33.44
CA ASP A 397 -4.12 31.39 -34.79
C ASP A 397 -2.59 31.54 -34.80
N TYR A 398 -1.90 30.66 -35.50
CA TYR A 398 -0.43 30.64 -35.55
C TYR A 398 0.15 31.88 -36.21
N THR A 399 -0.64 32.58 -37.05
CA THR A 399 -0.14 33.72 -37.84
C THR A 399 -0.19 35.03 -37.03
N ASN A 400 -1.20 35.21 -36.17
CA ASN A 400 -1.44 36.48 -35.49
C ASN A 400 -1.66 36.35 -33.97
N ASN A 401 -1.50 35.15 -33.46
CA ASN A 401 -1.67 34.82 -32.01
C ASN A 401 -3.06 35.18 -31.43
N ARG A 402 -4.07 35.43 -32.28
CA ARG A 402 -5.43 35.75 -31.83
C ARG A 402 -6.19 34.45 -31.45
N LYS A 403 -7.04 34.56 -30.45
CA LYS A 403 -7.95 33.46 -30.07
C LYS A 403 -8.91 33.15 -31.22
N THR A 404 -8.97 31.90 -31.66
CA THR A 404 -9.82 31.47 -32.81
C THR A 404 -11.28 31.25 -32.42
N GLY A 405 -11.63 31.36 -31.14
CA GLY A 405 -12.96 31.02 -30.60
C GLY A 405 -13.18 29.53 -30.39
N LYS A 406 -12.28 28.65 -30.83
CA LYS A 406 -12.32 27.21 -30.62
C LYS A 406 -11.56 26.86 -29.35
N LEU A 407 -12.10 25.94 -28.54
CA LEU A 407 -11.44 25.42 -27.34
C LEU A 407 -10.71 24.14 -27.68
N LYS A 408 -9.52 23.96 -27.08
CA LYS A 408 -8.70 22.78 -27.14
C LYS A 408 -8.21 22.40 -25.74
N PHE A 409 -7.94 21.12 -25.55
CA PHE A 409 -7.23 20.62 -24.38
C PHE A 409 -5.72 20.60 -24.65
N TYR A 410 -4.96 21.13 -23.72
CA TYR A 410 -3.49 21.13 -23.71
C TYR A 410 -3.01 20.37 -22.47
N GLU A 411 -2.17 19.36 -22.68
CA GLU A 411 -1.56 18.66 -21.55
C GLU A 411 -0.62 19.64 -20.79
N ASP A 412 -0.82 19.71 -19.47
CA ASP A 412 -0.06 20.56 -18.57
C ASP A 412 -0.03 19.91 -17.17
N PRO A 413 1.15 19.55 -16.65
CA PRO A 413 1.27 18.94 -15.32
C PRO A 413 0.68 19.79 -14.19
N ASN A 414 0.64 21.12 -14.38
CA ASN A 414 0.08 22.08 -13.42
C ASN A 414 -1.39 22.44 -13.71
N GLY A 415 -1.98 21.84 -14.75
CA GLY A 415 -3.37 22.09 -15.12
C GLY A 415 -4.35 21.53 -14.08
N HIS A 416 -5.56 22.10 -14.05
CA HIS A 416 -6.61 21.73 -13.09
C HIS A 416 -7.67 20.78 -13.66
N TRP A 417 -7.62 20.50 -14.93
CA TRP A 417 -8.46 19.52 -15.60
C TRP A 417 -7.79 18.15 -15.66
N LEU A 418 -8.54 17.11 -15.36
CA LEU A 418 -8.24 15.73 -15.67
C LEU A 418 -9.22 15.27 -16.73
N ILE A 419 -8.73 14.89 -17.91
CA ILE A 419 -9.55 14.50 -19.06
C ILE A 419 -9.20 13.08 -19.50
N ASN A 420 -10.25 12.25 -19.69
CA ASN A 420 -10.11 10.94 -20.28
C ASN A 420 -9.98 11.07 -21.81
N LEU A 421 -8.89 10.59 -22.40
CA LEU A 421 -8.62 10.66 -23.82
C LEU A 421 -9.66 9.94 -24.69
N GLU A 422 -10.32 8.90 -24.17
CA GLU A 422 -11.45 8.24 -24.86
C GLU A 422 -12.75 9.05 -24.78
N GLY A 423 -12.79 10.04 -23.90
CA GLY A 423 -13.94 10.91 -23.64
C GLY A 423 -13.94 12.24 -24.39
N VAL A 424 -13.03 12.43 -25.33
CA VAL A 424 -12.94 13.68 -26.11
C VAL A 424 -14.29 14.00 -26.77
N PRO A 425 -14.70 15.29 -26.82
CA PRO A 425 -15.99 15.69 -27.41
C PRO A 425 -16.18 15.19 -28.84
N ASN A 426 -17.32 14.62 -29.11
CA ASN A 426 -17.69 14.22 -30.48
C ASN A 426 -18.74 15.18 -31.03
N PRO A 427 -18.41 16.05 -31.98
CA PRO A 427 -19.31 17.07 -32.51
C PRO A 427 -20.51 16.51 -33.30
N ARG A 428 -20.51 15.20 -33.61
CA ARG A 428 -21.62 14.53 -34.30
C ARG A 428 -22.85 14.30 -33.45
N PHE A 429 -22.71 14.36 -32.09
CA PHE A 429 -23.82 14.10 -31.21
C PHE A 429 -24.24 15.37 -30.46
N LYS A 430 -25.55 15.56 -30.30
CA LYS A 430 -26.13 16.54 -29.39
C LYS A 430 -26.45 15.88 -28.07
N ASN A 431 -26.36 16.67 -26.99
CA ASN A 431 -26.69 16.22 -25.63
C ASN A 431 -25.90 14.99 -25.17
N LEU A 432 -24.71 14.75 -25.74
CA LEU A 432 -23.88 13.61 -25.38
C LEU A 432 -23.34 13.74 -23.95
N HIS A 433 -23.07 14.96 -23.51
CA HIS A 433 -22.47 15.22 -22.23
C HIS A 433 -23.40 16.02 -21.32
N ILE A 434 -23.37 15.70 -20.04
CA ILE A 434 -23.95 16.47 -18.95
C ILE A 434 -22.86 16.85 -17.99
N ALA A 435 -23.06 17.86 -17.15
CA ALA A 435 -22.12 18.28 -16.15
C ALA A 435 -22.80 18.52 -14.81
N ALA A 436 -22.01 18.43 -13.75
CA ALA A 436 -22.41 18.92 -12.45
C ALA A 436 -21.27 19.67 -11.79
N VAL A 437 -21.66 20.67 -10.98
CA VAL A 437 -20.74 21.61 -10.31
C VAL A 437 -21.07 21.62 -8.82
N ASP A 438 -20.04 21.42 -8.02
CA ASP A 438 -19.99 21.68 -6.60
C ASP A 438 -18.98 22.81 -6.38
N ASP A 439 -19.44 24.01 -6.03
CA ASP A 439 -18.58 25.15 -5.76
C ASP A 439 -18.70 25.61 -4.31
N THR A 440 -17.61 26.11 -3.78
CA THR A 440 -17.53 26.65 -2.43
C THR A 440 -17.10 28.09 -2.47
N TYR A 441 -18.03 28.99 -2.13
CA TYR A 441 -17.71 30.40 -1.95
C TYR A 441 -17.15 30.64 -0.56
N LYS A 442 -15.88 31.08 -0.46
CA LYS A 442 -15.33 31.68 0.75
C LYS A 442 -15.04 33.14 0.47
N GLY A 443 -15.64 34.02 1.28
CA GLY A 443 -15.40 35.47 1.17
C GLY A 443 -13.92 35.81 1.36
N ALA A 444 -13.51 36.95 0.83
CA ALA A 444 -12.14 37.44 0.80
C ALA A 444 -11.42 37.51 2.18
N ASP A 445 -12.19 37.51 3.27
CA ASP A 445 -11.65 37.64 4.64
C ASP A 445 -11.17 36.29 5.26
N GLU A 446 -11.43 35.15 4.64
CA GLU A 446 -11.01 33.83 5.13
C GLU A 446 -9.76 33.28 4.42
N MET A 447 -8.88 34.13 3.95
CA MET A 447 -7.73 33.82 3.10
C MET A 447 -6.58 33.03 3.75
N LYS A 448 -6.82 32.15 4.69
CA LYS A 448 -5.85 31.09 5.01
C LYS A 448 -6.31 29.81 4.32
N LEU A 449 -6.02 29.70 3.02
CA LEU A 449 -6.20 28.47 2.24
C LEU A 449 -5.51 27.31 2.97
N ARG A 450 -6.28 26.51 3.68
CA ARG A 450 -5.78 25.29 4.32
C ARG A 450 -5.96 24.14 3.35
N ALA A 451 -5.02 23.21 3.30
CA ALA A 451 -5.09 22.00 2.46
C ALA A 451 -6.35 21.16 2.69
N ARG A 452 -7.14 21.47 3.73
CA ARG A 452 -8.39 20.80 4.12
C ARG A 452 -9.65 21.54 3.69
N ASP A 453 -9.52 22.69 3.05
CA ASP A 453 -10.68 23.48 2.64
C ASP A 453 -11.32 22.86 1.41
N SER A 454 -12.65 23.01 1.29
CA SER A 454 -13.40 22.56 0.11
C SER A 454 -12.85 23.23 -1.15
N ARG A 455 -12.82 22.46 -2.22
CA ARG A 455 -12.33 22.88 -3.54
C ARG A 455 -13.49 22.96 -4.52
N ASN A 456 -13.38 23.83 -5.48
CA ASN A 456 -14.36 23.94 -6.55
C ASN A 456 -14.18 22.76 -7.51
N CYS A 457 -15.26 22.06 -7.78
CA CYS A 457 -15.27 20.85 -8.59
C CYS A 457 -16.32 20.90 -9.71
N MET A 458 -15.94 20.42 -10.89
CA MET A 458 -16.88 20.09 -11.96
C MET A 458 -16.59 18.69 -12.46
N VAL A 459 -17.66 17.88 -12.59
CA VAL A 459 -17.58 16.57 -13.25
C VAL A 459 -18.38 16.64 -14.54
N ILE A 460 -17.79 16.16 -15.65
CA ILE A 460 -18.45 16.00 -16.93
C ILE A 460 -18.61 14.52 -17.22
N TYR A 461 -19.82 14.15 -17.62
CA TYR A 461 -20.23 12.78 -17.82
C TYR A 461 -20.78 12.56 -19.20
N ARG A 462 -20.37 11.50 -19.88
CA ARG A 462 -20.91 11.08 -21.16
C ARG A 462 -22.05 10.12 -20.94
N GLN A 463 -23.26 10.52 -21.40
CA GLN A 463 -24.49 9.79 -21.19
C GLN A 463 -24.54 8.49 -22.01
N PRO A 464 -25.32 7.47 -21.56
CA PRO A 464 -25.64 6.31 -22.37
C PRO A 464 -26.22 6.72 -23.73
N THR A 465 -25.87 6.01 -24.76
CA THR A 465 -26.38 6.25 -26.11
C THR A 465 -26.81 4.93 -26.75
N SER A 466 -27.81 4.97 -27.62
CA SER A 466 -28.25 3.83 -28.43
C SER A 466 -27.25 3.48 -29.58
N HIS A 467 -26.23 4.31 -29.78
CA HIS A 467 -25.23 4.14 -30.79
C HIS A 467 -23.98 3.49 -30.21
N ASN A 468 -23.20 2.80 -31.04
CA ASN A 468 -22.03 2.02 -30.63
C ASN A 468 -20.84 2.91 -30.21
N ILE A 469 -21.07 3.83 -29.28
CA ILE A 469 -20.06 4.71 -28.68
C ILE A 469 -19.88 4.28 -27.24
N LYS A 470 -18.63 4.15 -26.81
CA LYS A 470 -18.30 4.00 -25.38
C LYS A 470 -18.94 5.18 -24.64
N SER A 471 -19.92 4.91 -23.80
CA SER A 471 -20.75 5.89 -23.11
C SER A 471 -21.07 5.41 -21.70
N ASP A 472 -21.80 6.21 -20.94
CA ASP A 472 -22.15 5.92 -19.56
C ASP A 472 -20.93 5.98 -18.62
N MET A 473 -20.12 7.01 -18.77
CA MET A 473 -18.87 7.16 -18.00
C MET A 473 -18.51 8.63 -17.74
N PRO A 474 -17.85 8.95 -16.61
CA PRO A 474 -17.23 10.26 -16.43
C PRO A 474 -16.09 10.44 -17.44
N VAL A 475 -15.96 11.64 -18.00
CA VAL A 475 -14.96 11.95 -19.04
C VAL A 475 -14.04 13.10 -18.69
N ALA A 476 -14.43 13.97 -17.74
CA ALA A 476 -13.56 15.02 -17.24
C ALA A 476 -13.87 15.38 -15.80
N VAL A 477 -12.85 15.77 -15.08
CA VAL A 477 -12.92 16.31 -13.72
C VAL A 477 -12.09 17.58 -13.65
N PHE A 478 -12.68 18.66 -13.19
CA PHE A 478 -11.97 19.87 -12.78
C PHE A 478 -11.94 19.92 -11.27
N LEU A 479 -10.79 20.27 -10.71
CA LEU A 479 -10.63 20.43 -9.27
C LEU A 479 -9.59 21.50 -8.96
N HIS A 480 -10.03 22.62 -8.41
CA HIS A 480 -9.14 23.71 -8.05
C HIS A 480 -9.68 24.54 -6.88
N GLN A 481 -8.76 25.20 -6.18
CA GLN A 481 -9.04 26.12 -5.09
C GLN A 481 -8.29 27.42 -5.33
N THR A 482 -9.01 28.53 -5.40
CA THR A 482 -8.45 29.89 -5.50
C THR A 482 -9.35 30.88 -4.79
N ALA A 483 -8.80 32.05 -4.46
CA ALA A 483 -9.58 33.18 -3.96
C ALA A 483 -10.35 33.92 -5.08
N GLU A 484 -9.89 33.77 -6.33
CA GLU A 484 -10.48 34.43 -7.51
C GLU A 484 -11.55 33.53 -8.12
N MET A 485 -12.80 33.71 -7.70
CA MET A 485 -13.92 32.84 -8.14
C MET A 485 -14.27 33.02 -9.60
N ASP A 486 -14.03 34.19 -10.18
CA ASP A 486 -14.28 34.45 -11.61
C ASP A 486 -13.41 33.56 -12.51
N ASP A 487 -12.17 33.26 -12.08
CA ASP A 487 -11.27 32.34 -12.80
C ASP A 487 -11.86 30.92 -12.79
N ILE A 488 -12.42 30.48 -11.65
CA ILE A 488 -13.11 29.18 -11.55
C ILE A 488 -14.32 29.13 -12.48
N TYR A 489 -15.14 30.17 -12.48
CA TYR A 489 -16.33 30.22 -13.33
C TYR A 489 -15.99 30.27 -14.80
N GLU A 490 -14.90 30.94 -15.18
CA GLU A 490 -14.38 30.91 -16.55
C GLU A 490 -13.95 29.50 -16.94
N GLU A 491 -13.23 28.79 -16.06
CA GLU A 491 -12.82 27.39 -16.32
C GLU A 491 -14.05 26.47 -16.43
N PHE A 492 -15.06 26.62 -15.59
CA PHE A 492 -16.32 25.88 -15.71
C PHE A 492 -16.99 26.17 -17.06
N LEU A 493 -17.09 27.42 -17.45
CA LEU A 493 -17.68 27.77 -18.75
C LEU A 493 -16.87 27.22 -19.93
N LYS A 494 -15.54 27.23 -19.88
CA LYS A 494 -14.68 26.59 -20.89
C LYS A 494 -14.98 25.09 -20.98
N GLY A 495 -15.11 24.37 -19.84
CA GLY A 495 -15.48 22.96 -19.83
C GLY A 495 -16.84 22.69 -20.44
N LEU A 496 -17.86 23.49 -20.07
CA LEU A 496 -19.22 23.38 -20.66
C LEU A 496 -19.22 23.62 -22.18
N LYS A 497 -18.44 24.59 -22.66
CA LYS A 497 -18.32 24.86 -24.09
C LYS A 497 -17.52 23.80 -24.83
N TYR A 498 -16.42 23.33 -24.27
CA TYR A 498 -15.56 22.32 -24.86
C TYR A 498 -16.31 21.01 -25.10
N TYR A 499 -17.12 20.58 -24.13
CA TYR A 499 -17.92 19.35 -24.20
C TYR A 499 -19.34 19.54 -24.80
N ASP A 500 -19.69 20.74 -25.24
CA ASP A 500 -21.03 21.11 -25.73
C ASP A 500 -22.15 20.71 -24.74
N VAL A 501 -21.91 20.95 -23.44
CA VAL A 501 -22.86 20.64 -22.35
C VAL A 501 -23.99 21.66 -22.37
N MET A 502 -25.23 21.17 -22.45
CA MET A 502 -26.46 21.96 -22.39
C MET A 502 -27.28 21.67 -21.14
N GLN A 503 -26.79 20.85 -20.24
CA GLN A 503 -27.41 20.46 -18.98
C GLN A 503 -26.34 20.35 -17.90
N CYS A 504 -26.16 21.41 -17.14
CA CYS A 504 -25.28 21.48 -16.01
C CYS A 504 -26.11 21.64 -14.73
N LEU A 505 -26.03 20.65 -13.85
CA LEU A 505 -26.65 20.75 -12.53
C LEU A 505 -25.64 21.41 -11.56
N TYR A 506 -26.10 22.46 -10.90
CA TYR A 506 -25.30 23.25 -10.00
C TYR A 506 -25.75 22.99 -8.55
N GLU A 507 -24.79 22.78 -7.62
CA GLU A 507 -25.10 22.79 -6.20
C GLU A 507 -25.39 24.21 -5.74
N TYR A 508 -26.70 24.53 -5.58
CA TYR A 508 -27.16 25.88 -5.30
C TYR A 508 -26.96 26.24 -3.82
N ASN A 509 -25.77 26.66 -3.47
CA ASN A 509 -25.43 27.22 -2.16
C ASN A 509 -25.40 28.76 -2.19
N HIS A 510 -25.06 29.33 -3.33
CA HIS A 510 -25.03 30.77 -3.61
C HIS A 510 -25.22 31.00 -5.12
N ASP A 511 -25.41 32.23 -5.55
CA ASP A 511 -25.75 32.55 -6.94
C ASP A 511 -24.57 33.03 -7.80
N GLY A 512 -23.33 32.85 -7.35
CA GLY A 512 -22.13 33.34 -8.03
C GLY A 512 -21.99 32.83 -9.47
N PHE A 513 -22.00 31.52 -9.64
CA PHE A 513 -21.89 30.89 -10.96
C PHE A 513 -23.07 31.24 -11.87
N VAL A 514 -24.29 31.33 -11.32
CA VAL A 514 -25.50 31.74 -12.05
C VAL A 514 -25.37 33.18 -12.57
N LYS A 515 -24.87 34.10 -11.74
CA LYS A 515 -24.61 35.49 -12.15
C LYS A 515 -23.57 35.56 -13.25
N TYR A 516 -22.47 34.80 -13.11
CA TYR A 516 -21.42 34.74 -14.11
C TYR A 516 -21.95 34.25 -15.45
N LEU A 517 -22.71 33.14 -15.47
CA LEU A 517 -23.31 32.61 -16.70
C LEU A 517 -24.34 33.58 -17.32
N ARG A 518 -25.06 34.37 -16.50
CA ARG A 518 -25.99 35.41 -16.99
C ARG A 518 -25.22 36.50 -17.72
N GLN A 519 -24.11 36.97 -17.16
CA GLN A 519 -23.23 37.99 -17.78
C GLN A 519 -22.60 37.48 -19.07
N ALA A 520 -22.24 36.18 -19.11
CA ALA A 520 -21.70 35.52 -20.28
C ALA A 520 -22.76 35.13 -21.34
N GLY A 521 -24.06 35.34 -21.08
CA GLY A 521 -25.15 34.95 -22.00
C GLY A 521 -25.38 33.44 -22.12
N GLU A 522 -24.93 32.64 -21.16
CA GLU A 522 -24.88 31.18 -21.21
C GLU A 522 -25.80 30.47 -20.17
N LEU A 523 -26.77 31.19 -19.60
CA LEU A 523 -27.73 30.61 -18.63
C LEU A 523 -28.45 29.36 -19.15
N ARG A 524 -28.64 29.25 -20.45
CA ARG A 524 -29.27 28.10 -21.12
C ARG A 524 -28.55 26.77 -20.85
N ARG A 525 -27.32 26.79 -20.35
CA ARG A 525 -26.54 25.60 -20.02
C ARG A 525 -26.87 25.03 -18.65
N LEU A 526 -27.57 25.79 -17.79
CA LEU A 526 -27.99 25.28 -16.50
C LEU A 526 -29.23 24.40 -16.59
N TYR A 527 -29.28 23.40 -15.74
CA TYR A 527 -30.47 22.60 -15.49
C TYR A 527 -31.28 23.23 -14.37
N TYR A 528 -32.57 23.43 -14.61
CA TYR A 528 -33.48 24.05 -13.66
C TYR A 528 -34.38 22.99 -13.01
N ILE A 529 -34.59 23.08 -11.70
CA ILE A 529 -35.50 22.28 -10.90
C ILE A 529 -36.50 23.23 -10.29
N ASP A 530 -37.81 23.06 -10.61
CA ASP A 530 -38.88 23.92 -10.13
C ASP A 530 -38.56 25.43 -10.31
N ASP A 531 -38.13 25.80 -11.53
CA ASP A 531 -37.70 27.16 -11.93
C ASP A 531 -36.48 27.74 -11.17
N LYS A 532 -35.79 26.92 -10.38
CA LYS A 532 -34.58 27.32 -9.69
C LYS A 532 -33.35 26.77 -10.41
N PRO A 533 -32.29 27.54 -10.55
CA PRO A 533 -31.03 27.07 -11.16
C PRO A 533 -30.27 26.19 -10.18
N GLY A 534 -30.35 24.86 -10.35
CA GLY A 534 -29.59 23.92 -9.53
C GLY A 534 -30.33 23.29 -8.36
N LEU A 535 -29.62 22.59 -7.50
CA LEU A 535 -30.12 21.76 -6.41
C LEU A 535 -29.44 22.12 -5.08
N SER A 536 -30.22 22.38 -4.04
CA SER A 536 -29.65 22.58 -2.69
C SER A 536 -29.49 21.23 -1.99
N VAL A 537 -28.23 20.81 -1.74
CA VAL A 537 -27.91 19.49 -1.16
C VAL A 537 -27.94 19.54 0.36
N LYS A 538 -29.16 19.49 0.94
CA LYS A 538 -29.37 19.45 2.40
C LYS A 538 -30.37 18.35 2.78
N GLY A 539 -30.15 17.75 3.97
CA GLY A 539 -31.10 16.83 4.59
C GLY A 539 -31.57 15.69 3.67
N LYS A 540 -32.86 15.70 3.27
CA LYS A 540 -33.47 14.65 2.44
C LYS A 540 -32.80 14.47 1.08
N VAL A 541 -32.34 15.57 0.46
CA VAL A 541 -31.65 15.51 -0.85
C VAL A 541 -30.33 14.72 -0.74
N LYS A 542 -29.56 14.89 0.31
CA LYS A 542 -28.33 14.11 0.51
C LYS A 542 -28.63 12.60 0.63
N THR A 543 -29.74 12.24 1.28
CA THR A 543 -30.19 10.84 1.37
C THR A 543 -30.59 10.30 0.00
N GLU A 544 -31.31 11.09 -0.79
CA GLU A 544 -31.69 10.74 -2.15
C GLU A 544 -30.49 10.54 -3.07
N LEU A 545 -29.53 11.45 -3.03
CA LEU A 545 -28.27 11.32 -3.77
C LEU A 545 -27.51 10.03 -3.40
N THR A 546 -27.46 9.71 -2.10
CA THR A 546 -26.85 8.45 -1.63
C THR A 546 -27.62 7.23 -2.13
N TYR A 547 -28.95 7.30 -2.16
CA TYR A 547 -29.79 6.24 -2.71
C TYR A 547 -29.51 6.01 -4.20
N LEU A 548 -29.45 7.08 -5.01
CA LEU A 548 -29.10 6.99 -6.44
C LEU A 548 -27.70 6.39 -6.66
N GLY A 549 -26.73 6.74 -5.82
CA GLY A 549 -25.42 6.12 -5.81
C GLY A 549 -25.49 4.62 -5.53
N ASN A 550 -26.27 4.18 -4.54
CA ASN A 550 -26.45 2.76 -4.25
C ASN A 550 -27.07 2.00 -5.42
N MET A 551 -28.04 2.61 -6.13
CA MET A 551 -28.63 2.05 -7.34
C MET A 551 -27.55 1.90 -8.44
N PHE A 552 -26.75 2.94 -8.66
CA PHE A 552 -25.67 2.94 -9.64
C PHE A 552 -24.62 1.83 -9.37
N PHE A 553 -24.29 1.60 -8.09
CA PHE A 553 -23.42 0.51 -7.67
C PHE A 553 -24.07 -0.86 -7.84
N ARG A 554 -25.35 -1.00 -7.47
CA ARG A 554 -26.10 -2.25 -7.60
C ARG A 554 -26.23 -2.68 -9.07
N ASP A 555 -26.46 -1.73 -9.96
CA ASP A 555 -26.62 -1.97 -11.39
C ASP A 555 -25.27 -2.27 -12.10
N GLY A 556 -24.15 -2.26 -11.38
CA GLY A 556 -22.81 -2.54 -11.91
C GLY A 556 -22.20 -1.38 -12.71
N ARG A 557 -22.90 -0.25 -12.85
CA ARG A 557 -22.46 0.91 -13.66
C ARG A 557 -21.21 1.58 -13.10
N PHE A 558 -20.90 1.40 -11.81
CA PHE A 558 -19.67 1.91 -11.22
C PHE A 558 -18.39 1.37 -11.90
N GLN A 559 -18.46 0.22 -12.59
CA GLN A 559 -17.36 -0.34 -13.37
C GLN A 559 -16.99 0.54 -14.57
N ASN A 560 -17.90 1.41 -15.01
CA ASN A 560 -17.63 2.38 -16.07
C ASN A 560 -16.86 3.61 -15.56
N ILE A 561 -16.65 3.75 -14.26
CA ILE A 561 -15.83 4.80 -13.69
C ILE A 561 -14.35 4.40 -13.86
N THR A 562 -13.66 5.08 -14.77
CA THR A 562 -12.22 4.91 -15.01
C THR A 562 -11.37 5.96 -14.31
N SER A 563 -11.98 6.92 -13.61
CA SER A 563 -11.30 7.93 -12.80
C SER A 563 -11.03 7.42 -11.39
N VAL A 564 -9.77 7.30 -11.04
CA VAL A 564 -9.34 6.94 -9.67
C VAL A 564 -9.74 8.01 -8.66
N ASP A 565 -9.75 9.29 -9.06
CA ASP A 565 -10.14 10.39 -8.17
C ASP A 565 -11.63 10.31 -7.79
N ILE A 566 -12.52 9.98 -8.75
CA ILE A 566 -13.94 9.78 -8.47
C ILE A 566 -14.13 8.56 -7.57
N LEU A 567 -13.47 7.44 -7.86
CA LEU A 567 -13.57 6.24 -7.05
C LEU A 567 -13.09 6.47 -5.61
N ASN A 568 -11.99 7.18 -5.43
CA ASN A 568 -11.50 7.55 -4.10
C ASN A 568 -12.49 8.46 -3.36
N ALA A 569 -13.08 9.45 -4.02
CA ALA A 569 -14.10 10.32 -3.43
C ALA A 569 -15.36 9.52 -3.02
N LEU A 570 -15.79 8.55 -3.83
CA LEU A 570 -16.90 7.67 -3.51
C LEU A 570 -16.59 6.71 -2.36
N SER A 571 -15.32 6.28 -2.24
CA SER A 571 -14.91 5.39 -1.15
C SER A 571 -15.03 6.03 0.23
N VAL A 572 -15.06 7.34 0.32
CA VAL A 572 -15.18 8.12 1.57
C VAL A 572 -16.49 8.90 1.67
N TRP A 573 -17.44 8.69 0.73
CA TRP A 573 -18.74 9.35 0.76
C TRP A 573 -19.53 8.97 2.00
N GLY A 574 -20.09 9.97 2.67
CA GLY A 574 -20.80 9.79 3.94
C GLY A 574 -19.94 10.01 5.18
N THR A 575 -18.62 10.11 5.03
CA THR A 575 -17.70 10.43 6.12
C THR A 575 -17.58 11.94 6.37
N LYS A 576 -16.68 12.34 7.29
CA LYS A 576 -16.36 13.75 7.53
C LYS A 576 -15.27 14.28 6.58
N GLU A 577 -14.79 13.46 5.66
CA GLU A 577 -13.78 13.88 4.70
C GLU A 577 -14.38 14.78 3.61
N ASN A 578 -13.52 15.62 3.02
CA ASN A 578 -13.93 16.47 1.92
C ASN A 578 -14.17 15.60 0.67
N THR A 579 -15.36 15.67 0.12
CA THR A 579 -15.83 14.86 -0.99
C THR A 579 -16.37 15.71 -2.14
N ASP A 580 -15.76 16.87 -2.45
CA ASP A 580 -16.25 17.77 -3.51
C ASP A 580 -16.42 17.02 -4.85
N VAL A 581 -15.45 16.17 -5.23
CA VAL A 581 -15.57 15.31 -6.41
C VAL A 581 -16.74 14.31 -6.28
N GLY A 582 -16.92 13.76 -5.08
CA GLY A 582 -18.06 12.88 -4.75
C GLY A 582 -19.39 13.62 -4.83
N SER A 583 -19.48 14.83 -4.30
CA SER A 583 -20.67 15.69 -4.37
C SER A 583 -21.03 15.97 -5.82
N ALA A 584 -20.10 16.48 -6.62
CA ALA A 584 -20.34 16.74 -8.04
C ALA A 584 -20.74 15.47 -8.81
N PHE A 585 -20.15 14.31 -8.49
CA PHE A 585 -20.53 13.06 -9.14
C PHE A 585 -21.95 12.61 -8.73
N HIS A 586 -22.37 12.81 -7.50
CA HIS A 586 -23.75 12.50 -7.09
C HIS A 586 -24.79 13.40 -7.76
N LEU A 587 -24.44 14.66 -7.99
CA LEU A 587 -25.27 15.56 -8.80
C LEU A 587 -25.41 15.06 -10.26
N ILE A 588 -24.35 14.43 -10.81
CA ILE A 588 -24.43 13.74 -12.11
C ILE A 588 -25.45 12.59 -12.04
N LEU A 589 -25.43 11.77 -10.98
CA LEU A 589 -26.38 10.66 -10.84
C LEU A 589 -27.84 11.17 -10.74
N TYR A 590 -28.05 12.26 -10.02
CA TYR A 590 -29.37 12.94 -9.96
C TYR A 590 -29.82 13.42 -11.35
N LEU A 591 -28.91 14.08 -12.08
CA LEU A 591 -29.20 14.58 -13.42
C LEU A 591 -29.48 13.45 -14.40
N LEU A 592 -28.77 12.32 -14.31
CA LEU A 592 -29.02 11.12 -15.12
C LEU A 592 -30.42 10.54 -14.85
N ASP A 593 -30.87 10.48 -13.61
CA ASP A 593 -32.21 10.01 -13.27
C ASP A 593 -33.30 10.99 -13.75
N ALA A 594 -33.06 12.28 -13.52
CA ALA A 594 -33.99 13.34 -13.95
C ALA A 594 -34.09 13.48 -15.50
N THR A 595 -33.11 13.01 -16.24
CA THR A 595 -33.06 13.13 -17.69
C THR A 595 -33.08 11.78 -18.44
N LYS A 596 -33.42 10.70 -17.75
CA LYS A 596 -33.42 9.32 -18.31
C LYS A 596 -34.25 9.14 -19.58
N ASP A 597 -35.29 9.95 -19.72
CA ASP A 597 -36.18 9.90 -20.89
C ASP A 597 -35.64 10.75 -22.08
N ARG A 598 -34.56 11.47 -21.92
CA ARG A 598 -33.97 12.29 -22.97
C ARG A 598 -33.02 11.45 -23.83
N ILE A 599 -33.28 11.40 -25.12
CA ILE A 599 -32.52 10.62 -26.09
C ILE A 599 -31.32 11.45 -26.60
N VAL A 600 -30.12 10.89 -26.54
CA VAL A 600 -28.92 11.43 -27.22
C VAL A 600 -29.11 11.25 -28.72
N THR A 601 -29.13 12.34 -29.47
CA THR A 601 -29.38 12.30 -30.92
C THR A 601 -28.11 12.63 -31.71
N GLN A 602 -27.91 11.92 -32.81
CA GLN A 602 -26.84 12.24 -33.76
C GLN A 602 -27.20 13.50 -34.54
N LYS A 603 -26.25 14.43 -34.68
CA LYS A 603 -26.37 15.56 -35.63
C LYS A 603 -26.15 15.02 -37.03
N VAL A 604 -27.23 14.82 -37.76
CA VAL A 604 -27.14 14.42 -39.19
C VAL A 604 -27.00 15.69 -40.03
N SER A 605 -25.93 15.79 -40.80
CA SER A 605 -25.80 16.89 -41.75
C SER A 605 -26.72 16.63 -42.96
N GLY A 606 -27.31 17.69 -43.54
CA GLY A 606 -28.21 17.55 -44.70
C GLY A 606 -27.57 16.82 -45.90
N ALA A 607 -26.24 16.80 -46.01
CA ALA A 607 -25.51 16.05 -47.01
C ALA A 607 -25.44 14.53 -46.75
N GLU A 608 -25.48 14.10 -45.49
CA GLU A 608 -25.50 12.69 -45.12
C GLU A 608 -26.86 12.05 -45.24
N LEU A 609 -27.95 12.83 -45.09
CA LEU A 609 -29.31 12.39 -45.31
C LEU A 609 -29.59 12.03 -46.80
N ALA A 610 -28.89 12.68 -47.73
CA ALA A 610 -29.03 12.40 -49.15
C ALA A 610 -28.35 11.10 -49.62
N ASN A 611 -27.35 10.59 -48.86
CA ASN A 611 -26.59 9.37 -49.20
C ASN A 611 -27.03 8.11 -48.44
N GLN A 612 -27.92 8.20 -47.44
CA GLN A 612 -28.46 7.04 -46.75
C GLN A 612 -29.80 6.59 -47.35
N GLY A 613 -29.73 6.07 -48.56
CA GLY A 613 -30.76 5.17 -49.05
C GLY A 613 -30.76 3.89 -48.24
N VAL A 614 -31.80 3.76 -47.40
CA VAL A 614 -32.41 2.52 -46.87
C VAL A 614 -31.46 1.41 -46.36
N SER A 615 -31.38 1.25 -45.08
CA SER A 615 -31.65 -0.05 -44.40
C SER A 615 -31.87 0.13 -42.89
N THR A 616 -33.11 0.15 -42.52
CA THR A 616 -33.55 -0.14 -41.12
C THR A 616 -33.43 -1.63 -40.89
N SER A 617 -32.68 -2.00 -39.93
CA SER A 617 -32.71 -3.19 -39.09
C SER A 617 -31.36 -3.91 -38.92
N GLN A 618 -30.54 -3.38 -38.05
CA GLN A 618 -29.63 -4.23 -37.27
C GLN A 618 -29.65 -3.73 -35.84
N ARG A 619 -30.33 -4.46 -34.97
CA ARG A 619 -30.15 -4.39 -33.52
C ARG A 619 -28.71 -4.81 -33.25
N VAL A 620 -27.83 -3.88 -33.01
CA VAL A 620 -26.49 -4.17 -32.46
C VAL A 620 -26.65 -4.25 -30.93
N VAL A 621 -26.55 -5.46 -30.43
CA VAL A 621 -26.41 -5.72 -29.00
C VAL A 621 -25.08 -5.08 -28.59
N LEU A 622 -25.12 -4.06 -27.74
CA LEU A 622 -23.97 -3.50 -27.07
C LEU A 622 -23.31 -4.64 -26.27
N GLY A 623 -22.16 -5.10 -26.72
CA GLY A 623 -21.31 -5.99 -25.93
C GLY A 623 -20.95 -5.26 -24.64
N SER A 624 -21.50 -5.74 -23.52
CA SER A 624 -20.99 -5.41 -22.20
C SER A 624 -19.49 -5.72 -22.18
N MET A 625 -18.67 -4.82 -21.65
CA MET A 625 -17.31 -5.17 -21.30
C MET A 625 -17.34 -6.49 -20.51
N PRO A 626 -16.46 -7.47 -20.80
CA PRO A 626 -16.46 -8.70 -20.05
C PRO A 626 -16.29 -8.34 -18.58
N ALA A 627 -17.22 -8.77 -17.74
CA ALA A 627 -17.09 -8.64 -16.31
C ALA A 627 -15.76 -9.27 -15.90
N PRO A 628 -14.99 -8.65 -14.98
CA PRO A 628 -13.84 -9.31 -14.44
C PRO A 628 -14.31 -10.64 -13.84
N VAL A 629 -13.77 -11.74 -14.34
CA VAL A 629 -14.05 -13.07 -13.82
C VAL A 629 -13.57 -13.09 -12.38
N ALA A 630 -14.50 -12.83 -11.46
CA ALA A 630 -14.31 -13.20 -10.07
C ALA A 630 -14.26 -14.73 -10.08
N GLN A 631 -13.06 -15.30 -9.99
CA GLN A 631 -12.90 -16.70 -9.60
C GLN A 631 -13.41 -16.86 -8.17
N ALA A 632 -14.73 -16.92 -8.05
CA ALA A 632 -15.36 -17.50 -6.90
C ALA A 632 -15.08 -19.01 -7.00
N ALA A 633 -14.20 -19.51 -6.13
CA ALA A 633 -14.07 -20.93 -5.88
C ALA A 633 -15.43 -21.43 -5.35
N SER A 634 -16.29 -21.88 -6.25
CA SER A 634 -17.49 -22.63 -5.88
C SER A 634 -17.03 -24.02 -5.43
N VAL A 635 -17.06 -24.22 -4.13
CA VAL A 635 -17.03 -25.58 -3.55
C VAL A 635 -18.33 -26.25 -3.97
N ARG A 636 -18.28 -27.07 -5.01
CA ARG A 636 -19.31 -28.06 -5.28
C ARG A 636 -19.03 -29.30 -4.42
N SER A 637 -19.88 -29.51 -3.44
CA SER A 637 -20.12 -30.81 -2.86
C SER A 637 -20.88 -31.66 -3.91
N GLY A 638 -20.22 -32.65 -4.42
CA GLY A 638 -20.81 -33.68 -5.29
C GLY A 638 -20.17 -34.98 -4.99
N SER A 639 -20.86 -35.83 -4.19
CA SER A 639 -20.67 -37.28 -4.17
C SER A 639 -21.06 -37.79 -5.53
N ASP A 640 -20.16 -38.58 -6.18
CA ASP A 640 -20.56 -39.83 -6.82
C ASP A 640 -19.35 -40.52 -7.45
N SER A 641 -19.21 -41.79 -7.00
CA SER A 641 -18.81 -43.02 -7.67
C SER A 641 -17.77 -42.99 -8.79
N LEU A 642 -16.70 -43.74 -8.52
CA LEU A 642 -15.76 -44.33 -9.47
C LEU A 642 -16.44 -45.21 -10.51
N PRO A 643 -15.85 -45.38 -11.70
CA PRO A 643 -15.54 -46.71 -12.18
C PRO A 643 -14.07 -46.88 -12.59
N ASP A 644 -13.70 -48.15 -12.50
CA ASP A 644 -12.42 -48.78 -12.77
C ASP A 644 -11.90 -48.64 -14.21
N GLY A 645 -10.56 -48.72 -14.32
CA GLY A 645 -9.89 -49.47 -15.37
C GLY A 645 -9.41 -48.70 -16.58
N GLU A 646 -8.11 -48.49 -16.70
CA GLU A 646 -7.30 -49.13 -17.73
C GLU A 646 -5.85 -48.62 -17.75
N SER A 647 -4.97 -49.56 -17.81
CA SER A 647 -3.53 -49.45 -17.97
C SER A 647 -3.13 -49.11 -19.40
N PHE A 648 -2.04 -48.34 -19.56
CA PHE A 648 -1.04 -48.33 -20.65
C PHE A 648 -0.11 -47.12 -20.42
N GLY A 649 1.20 -47.17 -20.45
CA GLY A 649 2.18 -47.93 -21.11
C GLY A 649 3.51 -47.24 -20.85
N LYS A 650 4.53 -47.96 -20.55
CA LYS A 650 5.93 -47.56 -20.44
C LYS A 650 6.43 -46.95 -21.76
N THR A 651 7.23 -45.90 -21.69
CA THR A 651 8.53 -45.79 -22.38
C THR A 651 9.17 -44.43 -22.09
N GLY A 652 10.49 -44.42 -21.83
CA GLY A 652 11.39 -43.43 -22.28
C GLY A 652 12.47 -42.96 -21.28
N ASP A 653 13.42 -43.80 -21.10
CA ASP A 653 14.75 -43.56 -20.50
C ASP A 653 15.48 -42.42 -21.22
N ARG A 654 15.96 -41.37 -20.51
CA ARG A 654 17.02 -40.48 -20.99
C ARG A 654 17.86 -39.94 -19.83
N GLY A 655 18.98 -40.61 -19.57
CA GLY A 655 20.31 -40.04 -19.43
C GLY A 655 20.54 -38.91 -18.43
N SER A 656 20.81 -39.23 -17.19
CA SER A 656 21.49 -38.31 -16.26
C SER A 656 22.98 -38.20 -16.59
N LYS A 657 23.42 -37.08 -17.13
CA LYS A 657 24.86 -36.73 -17.15
C LYS A 657 25.27 -36.16 -15.79
N ARG A 658 26.00 -36.96 -15.01
CA ARG A 658 26.82 -36.54 -13.90
C ARG A 658 27.91 -35.60 -14.40
N ILE A 659 27.90 -34.33 -13.98
CA ILE A 659 29.04 -33.42 -14.12
C ILE A 659 29.84 -33.53 -12.83
N THR A 660 31.00 -34.17 -12.92
CA THR A 660 32.06 -34.16 -11.91
C THR A 660 32.81 -32.82 -11.99
N LEU A 661 32.68 -32.01 -10.95
CA LEU A 661 33.47 -30.79 -10.77
C LEU A 661 34.75 -31.18 -10.02
N GLY A 662 35.89 -31.05 -10.70
CA GLY A 662 37.24 -31.16 -10.13
C GLY A 662 37.55 -29.96 -9.19
N PRO A 663 38.58 -30.10 -8.35
CA PRO A 663 38.94 -29.09 -7.35
C PRO A 663 39.48 -27.83 -8.02
N ARG A 664 38.85 -26.66 -7.72
CA ARG A 664 39.37 -25.35 -8.11
C ARG A 664 40.04 -24.64 -6.94
N ASP A 665 41.19 -24.19 -7.27
CA ASP A 665 42.21 -23.44 -6.55
C ASP A 665 41.67 -22.13 -5.89
N ASP A 666 41.89 -22.01 -4.59
CA ASP A 666 41.52 -20.86 -3.75
C ASP A 666 42.50 -19.68 -3.93
N ARG A 667 42.47 -19.00 -5.05
CA ARG A 667 43.21 -17.73 -5.19
C ARG A 667 42.38 -16.67 -5.88
N GLY A 668 41.86 -15.76 -5.05
CA GLY A 668 41.27 -14.52 -5.57
C GLY A 668 40.04 -13.97 -4.87
N ILE A 669 39.89 -14.09 -3.57
CA ILE A 669 38.88 -13.36 -2.82
C ILE A 669 39.53 -12.27 -1.99
N ASN A 670 39.09 -11.05 -2.24
CA ASN A 670 39.54 -9.80 -1.65
C ASN A 670 39.87 -9.92 -0.15
N LYS A 671 41.16 -9.88 0.19
CA LYS A 671 41.72 -9.96 1.55
C LYS A 671 41.18 -8.92 2.54
N LYS A 672 40.47 -7.90 2.07
CA LYS A 672 39.92 -6.84 2.94
C LYS A 672 38.68 -7.28 3.75
N PHE A 673 37.94 -8.31 3.34
CA PHE A 673 36.76 -8.77 4.07
C PHE A 673 37.04 -9.96 5.00
N GLN A 674 38.11 -10.71 4.79
CA GLN A 674 38.43 -11.85 5.65
C GLN A 674 39.23 -11.50 6.92
N THR A 675 39.88 -10.33 6.97
CA THR A 675 40.68 -9.91 8.11
C THR A 675 39.95 -9.20 9.22
N GLN A 676 38.66 -8.91 9.03
CA GLN A 676 37.88 -8.20 10.06
C GLN A 676 37.28 -9.10 11.16
N TYR A 677 37.33 -10.44 11.00
CA TYR A 677 36.72 -11.38 11.94
C TYR A 677 37.63 -12.60 12.29
N ALA A 678 38.89 -12.49 12.11
CA ALA A 678 39.86 -13.47 12.64
C ALA A 678 40.37 -13.06 14.01
#